data_5e556c867d4d81a7e368b064586f2afb
#
_entry.id   5e556c867d4d81a7e368b064586f2afb
#
_cell.length_a   1.000
_cell.length_b   1.000
_cell.length_c   1.000
_cell.angle_alpha   90.00
_cell.angle_beta   90.00
_cell.angle_gamma   90.00
#
_symmetry.space_group_name_H-M   'P 1'
#
loop_
_entity.id
_entity.type
_entity.pdbx_description
1 polymer ?
#
loop_
_entity_poly.entity_id
_entity_poly.type
_entity_poly.pdbx_seq_one_letter_code
_entity_poly.pdbx_strand_id
1 'polypeptide(L)'
;MFSEWKFTTKDIAEKPDLFMSGHRACAGCAPATVLRLIMKAVRGPTIVTNATGCMEVVSSIYPYTSWATPWLHTAFENVAANASGIEAALKILKKKGRIKQEQIDIVALAGDGGTYDIGIQALSGAVERGHDFLFVLYDNEAYMNCLSRESLIMIKDGLKKITEVKKGDEIYAFNQKSYQPVLKKCTGIFDNGTRGIYELETLHHSIKATSNHPFLVLKRNGRGRKNGFVWKTLSEVKVGDEVVVLKNLDSSESFKFNFEKIRKGDWKVNRLNEVNIPKCSSPDLMKYLGIYVGDGWVRPKKGEVGFALPDDSRSRKVLTKLHSEIFGNEIKTNDKMYVYSHSVNLARFIDSLGFGSGAKNKITPSWIFTLPNEEKEAFLQGLMLSDGYRIGNSLRYVSASRELLRRLRLLLQTMGYRVGKIHKQEKKKGTKCVGRKLLKDAEYGYICFSKRRKWNIKKYPAQYGYQNFLIGNEHFDMEKVKCTRYVGEEPTLDLRVEGEHNFIADGIVVHNTGIQRSGGTPLGASTTTSPAGTVIPGKLENKKPIADIMVAHDMPYVATASPYYWRDLLVKVRKGIEVNGPAFLHVFAPCPRGWRSDPAKSIELSRLAVETCIFPLWEAVNGDYQLSAPSKVIALAPQKKKPVKEYLQVQGRFRHLFTPKFEKMLDEIQRITDEKWQRLLKKCRMA
;
A
#
# COMPACT_ATOMS: atom_id res chain seq x y z
N MET A 1 -14.43 13.22 -43.46
CA MET A 1 -13.49 14.37 -43.40
C MET A 1 -13.79 15.11 -42.12
N PHE A 2 -12.80 15.35 -41.27
CA PHE A 2 -13.03 16.03 -39.97
C PHE A 2 -13.24 17.53 -40.20
N SER A 3 -14.05 18.18 -39.35
CA SER A 3 -14.18 19.62 -39.30
C SER A 3 -12.85 20.30 -38.92
N GLU A 4 -12.51 21.45 -39.51
CA GLU A 4 -11.35 22.20 -39.06
C GLU A 4 -11.62 22.88 -37.71
N TRP A 5 -11.06 22.33 -36.66
CA TRP A 5 -11.18 22.86 -35.29
C TRP A 5 -9.98 23.78 -34.98
N LYS A 6 -10.27 25.00 -34.55
CA LYS A 6 -9.27 25.96 -34.04
C LYS A 6 -9.68 26.39 -32.64
N PHE A 7 -8.85 26.06 -31.65
CA PHE A 7 -9.08 26.44 -30.25
C PHE A 7 -8.21 27.65 -29.88
N THR A 8 -8.84 28.70 -29.38
CA THR A 8 -8.16 29.85 -28.78
C THR A 8 -8.17 29.71 -27.24
N THR A 9 -7.35 30.51 -26.56
CA THR A 9 -7.38 30.58 -25.10
C THR A 9 -8.72 31.11 -24.58
N LYS A 10 -9.38 31.99 -25.33
CA LYS A 10 -10.70 32.51 -25.00
C LYS A 10 -11.76 31.43 -25.05
N ASP A 11 -11.79 30.62 -26.11
CA ASP A 11 -12.74 29.51 -26.23
C ASP A 11 -12.64 28.51 -25.06
N ILE A 12 -11.42 28.25 -24.54
CA ILE A 12 -11.22 27.38 -23.42
C ILE A 12 -11.64 28.00 -22.08
N ALA A 13 -11.38 29.31 -21.91
CA ALA A 13 -11.74 30.03 -20.70
C ALA A 13 -13.27 30.13 -20.52
N GLU A 14 -14.00 30.32 -21.62
CA GLU A 14 -15.47 30.45 -21.60
C GLU A 14 -16.21 29.14 -21.41
N LYS A 15 -15.59 27.99 -21.73
CA LYS A 15 -16.22 26.67 -21.53
C LYS A 15 -16.27 26.26 -20.06
N PRO A 16 -17.38 25.65 -19.61
CA PRO A 16 -17.49 25.17 -18.26
C PRO A 16 -16.42 24.09 -17.94
N ASP A 17 -15.97 24.05 -16.69
CA ASP A 17 -15.09 22.99 -16.22
C ASP A 17 -15.91 21.74 -15.85
N LEU A 18 -15.86 20.70 -16.67
CA LEU A 18 -16.49 19.41 -16.37
C LEU A 18 -15.59 18.52 -15.48
N PHE A 19 -14.30 18.79 -15.43
CA PHE A 19 -13.37 18.31 -14.42
C PHE A 19 -12.91 19.51 -13.58
N MET A 20 -13.51 19.65 -12.41
CA MET A 20 -13.45 20.86 -11.57
C MET A 20 -12.22 20.88 -10.66
N SER A 21 -11.91 22.06 -10.15
CA SER A 21 -10.97 22.23 -9.03
C SER A 21 -11.49 21.54 -7.75
N GLY A 22 -10.59 21.33 -6.75
CA GLY A 22 -10.91 20.64 -5.52
C GLY A 22 -10.50 19.16 -5.50
N HIS A 23 -9.99 18.63 -6.62
CA HIS A 23 -9.36 17.31 -6.63
C HIS A 23 -8.06 17.29 -5.78
N ARG A 24 -7.67 16.11 -5.31
CA ARG A 24 -6.46 15.91 -4.47
C ARG A 24 -5.25 15.41 -5.27
N ALA A 25 -5.11 15.82 -6.52
CA ALA A 25 -3.94 15.48 -7.32
C ALA A 25 -2.65 16.07 -6.73
N CYS A 26 -1.54 15.39 -6.96
CA CYS A 26 -0.22 15.87 -6.54
C CYS A 26 0.09 17.23 -7.20
N ALA A 27 0.91 18.04 -6.55
CA ALA A 27 1.45 19.25 -7.17
C ALA A 27 2.17 18.89 -8.49
N GLY A 28 1.88 19.63 -9.56
CA GLY A 28 2.43 19.39 -10.90
C GLY A 28 1.93 18.10 -11.59
N CYS A 29 0.81 17.54 -11.16
CA CYS A 29 0.22 16.35 -11.77
C CYS A 29 -0.26 16.63 -13.20
N ALA A 30 0.49 16.18 -14.21
CA ALA A 30 0.10 16.39 -15.62
C ALA A 30 -1.19 15.61 -16.01
N PRO A 31 -1.46 14.38 -15.51
CA PRO A 31 -2.76 13.75 -15.74
C PRO A 31 -3.97 14.62 -15.38
N ALA A 32 -3.96 15.33 -14.25
CA ALA A 32 -5.08 16.22 -13.87
C ALA A 32 -5.26 17.37 -14.87
N THR A 33 -4.17 17.97 -15.35
CA THR A 33 -4.20 18.99 -16.41
C THR A 33 -4.73 18.41 -17.73
N VAL A 34 -4.29 17.20 -18.08
CA VAL A 34 -4.75 16.48 -19.28
C VAL A 34 -6.25 16.24 -19.22
N LEU A 35 -6.79 15.73 -18.13
CA LEU A 35 -8.23 15.48 -17.98
C LEU A 35 -9.03 16.78 -18.11
N ARG A 36 -8.59 17.87 -17.47
CA ARG A 36 -9.25 19.16 -17.59
C ARG A 36 -9.28 19.64 -19.05
N LEU A 37 -8.18 19.54 -19.78
CA LEU A 37 -8.11 19.91 -21.19
C LEU A 37 -9.04 19.05 -22.06
N ILE A 38 -9.04 17.72 -21.87
CA ILE A 38 -9.92 16.79 -22.59
C ILE A 38 -11.38 17.18 -22.40
N MET A 39 -11.79 17.41 -21.14
CA MET A 39 -13.16 17.79 -20.83
C MET A 39 -13.56 19.18 -21.34
N LYS A 40 -12.61 20.06 -21.66
CA LYS A 40 -12.87 21.31 -22.40
C LYS A 40 -13.09 21.10 -23.90
N ALA A 41 -12.67 19.94 -24.45
CA ALA A 41 -12.81 19.64 -25.87
C ALA A 41 -14.09 18.85 -26.22
N VAL A 42 -14.83 18.28 -25.27
CA VAL A 42 -16.08 17.54 -25.57
C VAL A 42 -17.16 18.44 -26.18
N ARG A 43 -18.11 17.82 -26.92
CA ARG A 43 -19.10 18.56 -27.71
C ARG A 43 -20.31 19.04 -26.90
N GLY A 44 -20.72 18.23 -25.90
CA GLY A 44 -21.94 18.50 -25.13
C GLY A 44 -22.09 17.51 -23.98
N PRO A 45 -23.28 17.00 -23.71
CA PRO A 45 -23.50 15.98 -22.70
C PRO A 45 -22.53 14.81 -22.89
N THR A 46 -21.81 14.48 -21.82
CA THR A 46 -20.72 13.50 -21.86
C THR A 46 -20.87 12.53 -20.70
N ILE A 47 -20.70 11.24 -20.95
CA ILE A 47 -20.60 10.21 -19.92
C ILE A 47 -19.14 9.75 -19.86
N VAL A 48 -18.57 9.78 -18.64
CA VAL A 48 -17.19 9.37 -18.41
C VAL A 48 -17.17 8.02 -17.69
N THR A 49 -16.43 7.06 -18.21
CA THR A 49 -16.03 5.86 -17.48
C THR A 49 -14.54 5.97 -17.12
N ASN A 50 -14.18 5.68 -15.88
CA ASN A 50 -12.81 5.85 -15.41
C ASN A 50 -12.32 4.57 -14.71
N ALA A 51 -11.23 3.99 -15.21
CA ALA A 51 -10.59 2.86 -14.57
C ALA A 51 -9.99 3.28 -13.22
N THR A 52 -10.00 2.36 -12.25
CA THR A 52 -9.23 2.54 -11.00
C THR A 52 -7.82 3.03 -11.31
N GLY A 53 -7.39 4.09 -10.66
CA GLY A 53 -6.08 4.69 -10.88
C GLY A 53 -5.93 6.04 -10.20
N CYS A 54 -4.81 6.74 -10.43
CA CYS A 54 -4.56 8.03 -9.79
C CYS A 54 -5.69 9.03 -10.02
N MET A 55 -6.19 9.13 -11.24
CA MET A 55 -7.21 10.13 -11.58
C MET A 55 -8.59 9.82 -11.03
N GLU A 56 -8.94 8.54 -10.89
CA GLU A 56 -10.13 8.12 -10.18
C GLU A 56 -10.06 8.54 -8.71
N VAL A 57 -8.98 8.11 -8.03
CA VAL A 57 -8.81 8.31 -6.57
C VAL A 57 -8.79 9.79 -6.17
N VAL A 58 -8.09 10.63 -6.93
CA VAL A 58 -7.94 12.05 -6.56
C VAL A 58 -9.19 12.89 -6.86
N SER A 59 -10.10 12.38 -7.69
CA SER A 59 -11.25 13.14 -8.18
C SER A 59 -12.58 12.77 -7.53
N SER A 60 -12.67 11.63 -6.80
CA SER A 60 -13.93 11.08 -6.27
C SER A 60 -13.87 10.71 -4.79
N ILE A 61 -13.35 11.59 -3.94
CA ILE A 61 -13.25 11.35 -2.51
C ILE A 61 -14.59 11.59 -1.82
N TYR A 62 -15.19 10.52 -1.32
CA TYR A 62 -16.46 10.61 -0.60
C TYR A 62 -16.41 11.67 0.53
N PRO A 63 -17.43 12.52 0.66
CA PRO A 63 -18.68 12.61 -0.12
C PRO A 63 -18.58 13.53 -1.36
N TYR A 64 -17.40 13.93 -1.77
CA TYR A 64 -17.15 14.92 -2.83
C TYR A 64 -16.74 14.27 -4.15
N THR A 65 -17.03 14.95 -5.26
CA THR A 65 -16.53 14.62 -6.58
C THR A 65 -16.05 15.88 -7.30
N SER A 66 -15.03 15.75 -8.15
CA SER A 66 -14.57 16.82 -9.05
C SER A 66 -15.19 16.73 -10.44
N TRP A 67 -16.17 15.86 -10.65
CA TRP A 67 -16.82 15.65 -11.93
C TRP A 67 -18.18 16.38 -11.97
N ALA A 68 -18.31 17.31 -12.91
CA ALA A 68 -19.57 18.01 -13.22
C ALA A 68 -20.30 17.37 -14.42
N THR A 69 -20.12 16.07 -14.61
CA THR A 69 -20.74 15.26 -15.67
C THR A 69 -21.00 13.85 -15.12
N PRO A 70 -21.93 13.06 -15.70
CA PRO A 70 -22.10 11.67 -15.35
C PRO A 70 -20.76 10.92 -15.42
N TRP A 71 -20.37 10.31 -14.30
CA TRP A 71 -19.10 9.66 -14.14
C TRP A 71 -19.27 8.30 -13.44
N LEU A 72 -18.60 7.28 -13.98
CA LEU A 72 -18.65 5.91 -13.47
C LEU A 72 -17.25 5.39 -13.20
N HIS A 73 -16.96 5.04 -11.95
CA HIS A 73 -15.77 4.28 -11.57
C HIS A 73 -15.91 2.81 -11.98
N THR A 74 -14.85 2.25 -12.53
CA THR A 74 -14.76 0.85 -12.92
C THR A 74 -13.45 0.22 -12.44
N ALA A 75 -13.44 -1.10 -12.24
CA ALA A 75 -12.19 -1.81 -11.97
C ALA A 75 -11.19 -1.63 -13.13
N PHE A 76 -9.90 -1.84 -12.85
CA PHE A 76 -8.79 -1.59 -13.80
C PHE A 76 -9.05 -2.14 -15.20
N GLU A 77 -9.55 -3.37 -15.27
CA GLU A 77 -9.74 -4.13 -16.52
C GLU A 77 -11.01 -3.74 -17.29
N ASN A 78 -11.98 -3.07 -16.65
CA ASN A 78 -13.36 -3.04 -17.14
C ASN A 78 -13.79 -1.73 -17.83
N VAL A 79 -12.92 -0.73 -17.93
CA VAL A 79 -13.32 0.60 -18.41
C VAL A 79 -13.89 0.56 -19.83
N ALA A 80 -13.25 -0.15 -20.75
CA ALA A 80 -13.73 -0.28 -22.12
C ALA A 80 -15.01 -1.13 -22.22
N ALA A 81 -15.13 -2.19 -21.41
CA ALA A 81 -16.34 -3.00 -21.36
C ALA A 81 -17.56 -2.19 -20.85
N ASN A 82 -17.36 -1.33 -19.82
CA ASN A 82 -18.42 -0.44 -19.34
C ASN A 82 -18.78 0.65 -20.36
N ALA A 83 -17.81 1.24 -21.04
CA ALA A 83 -18.06 2.18 -22.13
C ALA A 83 -18.91 1.54 -23.25
N SER A 84 -18.56 0.29 -23.64
CA SER A 84 -19.33 -0.51 -24.60
C SER A 84 -20.77 -0.74 -24.14
N GLY A 85 -20.96 -1.07 -22.86
CA GLY A 85 -22.29 -1.28 -22.27
C GLY A 85 -23.13 0.01 -22.26
N ILE A 86 -22.54 1.14 -21.92
CA ILE A 86 -23.21 2.46 -21.97
C ILE A 86 -23.59 2.81 -23.39
N GLU A 87 -22.70 2.64 -24.34
CA GLU A 87 -22.95 2.92 -25.76
C GLU A 87 -24.13 2.07 -26.30
N ALA A 88 -24.10 0.77 -26.04
CA ALA A 88 -25.17 -0.14 -26.42
C ALA A 88 -26.52 0.26 -25.77
N ALA A 89 -26.51 0.62 -24.49
CA ALA A 89 -27.70 1.08 -23.78
C ALA A 89 -28.24 2.37 -24.36
N LEU A 90 -27.39 3.37 -24.68
CA LEU A 90 -27.81 4.62 -25.30
C LEU A 90 -28.45 4.39 -26.68
N LYS A 91 -27.87 3.52 -27.51
CA LYS A 91 -28.46 3.14 -28.81
C LYS A 91 -29.87 2.57 -28.64
N ILE A 92 -30.08 1.68 -27.67
CA ILE A 92 -31.40 1.07 -27.41
C ILE A 92 -32.41 2.10 -26.86
N LEU A 93 -31.95 2.97 -25.92
CA LEU A 93 -32.84 3.97 -25.31
C LEU A 93 -33.24 5.04 -26.33
N LYS A 94 -32.38 5.45 -27.24
CA LYS A 94 -32.69 6.32 -28.38
C LYS A 94 -33.70 5.66 -29.32
N LYS A 95 -33.46 4.39 -29.72
CA LYS A 95 -34.36 3.63 -30.56
C LYS A 95 -35.79 3.49 -29.95
N LYS A 96 -35.88 3.40 -28.61
CA LYS A 96 -37.15 3.37 -27.87
C LYS A 96 -37.74 4.75 -27.60
N GLY A 97 -37.15 5.85 -28.10
CA GLY A 97 -37.61 7.21 -27.87
C GLY A 97 -37.54 7.70 -26.43
N ARG A 98 -36.83 6.96 -25.55
CA ARG A 98 -36.66 7.34 -24.14
C ARG A 98 -35.61 8.44 -23.92
N ILE A 99 -34.67 8.61 -24.83
CA ILE A 99 -33.69 9.67 -24.85
C ILE A 99 -33.88 10.48 -26.15
N LYS A 100 -34.15 11.77 -25.98
CA LYS A 100 -34.30 12.72 -27.10
C LYS A 100 -32.98 13.33 -27.53
N GLN A 101 -31.98 13.31 -26.66
CA GLN A 101 -30.65 13.86 -26.92
C GLN A 101 -29.95 13.04 -28.02
N GLU A 102 -29.78 13.62 -29.18
CA GLU A 102 -29.16 12.92 -30.31
C GLU A 102 -27.67 12.64 -30.08
N GLN A 103 -26.97 13.57 -29.45
CA GLN A 103 -25.53 13.51 -29.27
C GLN A 103 -25.16 13.43 -27.79
N ILE A 104 -24.56 12.31 -27.38
CA ILE A 104 -23.97 12.09 -26.06
C ILE A 104 -22.60 11.47 -26.28
N ASP A 105 -21.56 12.17 -25.85
CA ASP A 105 -20.19 11.69 -25.97
C ASP A 105 -19.88 10.67 -24.88
N ILE A 106 -19.12 9.63 -25.19
CA ILE A 106 -18.63 8.63 -24.24
C ILE A 106 -17.11 8.71 -24.20
N VAL A 107 -16.55 8.98 -23.02
CA VAL A 107 -15.10 9.05 -22.81
C VAL A 107 -14.68 8.02 -21.79
N ALA A 108 -13.84 7.09 -22.20
CA ALA A 108 -13.25 6.07 -21.34
C ALA A 108 -11.82 6.50 -20.94
N LEU A 109 -11.57 6.67 -19.64
CA LEU A 109 -10.30 7.16 -19.10
C LEU A 109 -9.56 6.03 -18.39
N ALA A 110 -8.31 5.77 -18.77
CA ALA A 110 -7.47 4.80 -18.10
C ALA A 110 -6.02 5.26 -17.99
N GLY A 111 -5.35 4.84 -16.92
CA GLY A 111 -3.90 4.92 -16.79
C GLY A 111 -3.22 3.65 -17.35
N ASP A 112 -1.96 3.47 -16.97
CA ASP A 112 -1.11 2.38 -17.45
C ASP A 112 -1.73 0.98 -17.22
N GLY A 113 -2.19 0.69 -15.99
CA GLY A 113 -2.77 -0.61 -15.66
C GLY A 113 -4.03 -0.93 -16.43
N GLY A 114 -4.91 0.06 -16.58
CA GLY A 114 -6.17 -0.06 -17.33
C GLY A 114 -6.02 -0.07 -18.85
N THR A 115 -4.80 0.06 -19.38
CA THR A 115 -4.54 0.10 -20.82
C THR A 115 -3.44 -0.85 -21.27
N TYR A 116 -2.21 -0.71 -20.76
CA TYR A 116 -1.06 -1.51 -21.21
C TYR A 116 -1.08 -2.95 -20.69
N ASP A 117 -1.65 -3.15 -19.50
CA ASP A 117 -1.54 -4.39 -18.76
C ASP A 117 -2.90 -5.10 -18.70
N ILE A 118 -3.59 -5.09 -17.56
CA ILE A 118 -4.82 -5.87 -17.39
C ILE A 118 -6.01 -5.39 -18.25
N GLY A 119 -6.06 -4.09 -18.59
CA GLY A 119 -7.20 -3.51 -19.33
C GLY A 119 -7.18 -3.76 -20.84
N ILE A 120 -6.06 -4.21 -21.41
CA ILE A 120 -5.92 -4.38 -22.87
C ILE A 120 -6.93 -5.36 -23.47
N GLN A 121 -7.31 -6.39 -22.73
CA GLN A 121 -8.26 -7.42 -23.18
C GLN A 121 -9.66 -6.82 -23.41
N ALA A 122 -10.15 -6.01 -22.49
CA ALA A 122 -11.47 -5.36 -22.60
C ALA A 122 -11.47 -4.30 -23.71
N LEU A 123 -10.36 -3.57 -23.86
CA LEU A 123 -10.19 -2.59 -24.93
C LEU A 123 -10.19 -3.29 -26.30
N SER A 124 -9.40 -4.37 -26.48
CA SER A 124 -9.37 -5.15 -27.71
C SER A 124 -10.78 -5.64 -28.10
N GLY A 125 -11.50 -6.25 -27.16
CA GLY A 125 -12.86 -6.74 -27.44
C GLY A 125 -13.88 -5.62 -27.72
N ALA A 126 -13.72 -4.42 -27.18
CA ALA A 126 -14.58 -3.28 -27.47
C ALA A 126 -14.32 -2.73 -28.87
N VAL A 127 -13.05 -2.67 -29.27
CA VAL A 127 -12.60 -2.25 -30.61
C VAL A 127 -13.11 -3.22 -31.67
N GLU A 128 -12.91 -4.51 -31.48
CA GLU A 128 -13.39 -5.58 -32.38
C GLU A 128 -14.90 -5.45 -32.65
N ARG A 129 -15.69 -5.08 -31.66
CA ARG A 129 -17.14 -4.89 -31.80
C ARG A 129 -17.55 -3.53 -32.39
N GLY A 130 -16.61 -2.64 -32.68
CA GLY A 130 -16.85 -1.33 -33.26
C GLY A 130 -17.68 -0.39 -32.39
N HIS A 131 -17.57 -0.47 -31.08
CA HIS A 131 -18.27 0.41 -30.16
C HIS A 131 -17.79 1.85 -30.24
N ASP A 132 -18.71 2.81 -30.30
CA ASP A 132 -18.43 4.24 -30.52
C ASP A 132 -18.16 4.95 -29.18
N PHE A 133 -16.87 5.15 -28.87
CA PHE A 133 -16.38 5.92 -27.73
C PHE A 133 -14.94 6.36 -27.94
N LEU A 134 -14.55 7.44 -27.25
CA LEU A 134 -13.14 7.87 -27.17
C LEU A 134 -12.46 7.22 -25.97
N PHE A 135 -11.47 6.34 -26.20
CA PHE A 135 -10.60 5.83 -25.15
C PHE A 135 -9.37 6.72 -24.98
N VAL A 136 -9.13 7.21 -23.78
CA VAL A 136 -7.98 8.04 -23.44
C VAL A 136 -7.07 7.34 -22.47
N LEU A 137 -5.85 7.07 -22.88
CA LEU A 137 -4.75 6.67 -22.00
C LEU A 137 -4.03 7.93 -21.50
N TYR A 138 -4.15 8.23 -20.19
CA TYR A 138 -3.25 9.20 -19.54
C TYR A 138 -2.00 8.45 -19.06
N ASP A 139 -0.98 8.46 -19.92
CA ASP A 139 0.25 7.68 -19.74
C ASP A 139 1.22 8.37 -18.78
N ASN A 140 1.21 7.93 -17.53
CA ASN A 140 2.13 8.40 -16.49
C ASN A 140 3.29 7.43 -16.23
N GLU A 141 3.38 6.35 -17.00
CA GLU A 141 4.46 5.36 -17.02
C GLU A 141 4.71 4.64 -15.69
N ALA A 142 3.67 4.55 -14.84
CA ALA A 142 3.77 3.93 -13.52
C ALA A 142 2.42 3.71 -12.85
N TYR A 143 2.37 2.79 -11.88
CA TYR A 143 1.28 2.71 -10.92
C TYR A 143 1.80 2.47 -9.51
N MET A 144 0.99 2.80 -8.50
CA MET A 144 1.35 2.73 -7.08
C MET A 144 0.58 1.64 -6.38
N ASN A 145 1.21 1.03 -5.38
CA ASN A 145 0.64 0.06 -4.44
C ASN A 145 0.44 0.69 -3.06
N CYS A 146 -0.40 0.09 -2.21
CA CYS A 146 -0.75 0.62 -0.91
C CYS A 146 -1.12 -0.46 0.09
N LEU A 147 -1.01 -0.11 1.41
CA LEU A 147 -1.50 -0.87 2.55
C LEU A 147 -2.69 -0.15 3.21
N SER A 148 -3.52 -0.88 3.96
CA SER A 148 -4.53 -0.28 4.82
C SER A 148 -3.88 0.60 5.89
N ARG A 149 -4.54 1.71 6.25
CA ARG A 149 -4.09 2.60 7.35
C ARG A 149 -4.01 1.93 8.72
N GLU A 150 -4.66 0.78 8.87
CA GLU A 150 -4.61 -0.01 10.09
C GLU A 150 -3.40 -0.93 10.18
N SER A 151 -2.56 -1.05 9.12
CA SER A 151 -1.39 -1.93 9.12
C SER A 151 -0.40 -1.55 10.22
N LEU A 152 0.14 -2.58 10.89
CA LEU A 152 1.09 -2.46 11.98
C LEU A 152 2.51 -2.68 11.47
N ILE A 153 3.37 -1.69 11.66
CA ILE A 153 4.74 -1.64 11.14
C ILE A 153 5.74 -1.93 12.26
N MET A 154 6.66 -2.87 12.02
CA MET A 154 7.76 -3.16 12.94
C MET A 154 8.85 -2.09 12.78
N ILE A 155 9.09 -1.35 13.85
CA ILE A 155 10.12 -0.32 13.94
C ILE A 155 11.14 -0.65 15.05
N LYS A 156 12.25 0.05 15.10
CA LYS A 156 13.29 -0.12 16.13
C LYS A 156 12.70 -0.04 17.56
N ASP A 157 11.81 0.91 17.79
CA ASP A 157 11.20 1.17 19.09
C ASP A 157 9.90 0.35 19.30
N GLY A 158 9.73 -0.76 18.54
CA GLY A 158 8.62 -1.70 18.69
C GLY A 158 7.63 -1.69 17.54
N LEU A 159 6.36 -1.35 17.78
CA LEU A 159 5.28 -1.48 16.83
C LEU A 159 4.48 -0.18 16.73
N LYS A 160 4.33 0.37 15.52
CA LYS A 160 3.48 1.53 15.22
C LYS A 160 2.41 1.20 14.19
N LYS A 161 1.25 1.85 14.25
CA LYS A 161 0.37 1.90 13.08
C LYS A 161 1.08 2.66 11.95
N ILE A 162 0.81 2.29 10.71
CA ILE A 162 1.41 2.95 9.54
C ILE A 162 1.14 4.48 9.53
N THR A 163 0.00 4.91 10.12
CA THR A 163 -0.37 6.31 10.29
C THR A 163 0.48 7.07 11.30
N GLU A 164 1.15 6.38 12.20
CA GLU A 164 1.99 6.92 13.27
C GLU A 164 3.47 6.96 12.90
N VAL A 165 3.85 6.31 11.81
CA VAL A 165 5.22 6.29 11.30
C VAL A 165 5.60 7.68 10.79
N LYS A 166 6.84 8.11 11.05
CA LYS A 166 7.39 9.40 10.63
C LYS A 166 8.61 9.21 9.73
N LYS A 167 8.90 10.23 8.90
CA LYS A 167 10.15 10.27 8.16
C LYS A 167 11.32 10.31 9.15
N GLY A 168 12.30 9.41 8.96
CA GLY A 168 13.43 9.23 9.85
C GLY A 168 13.29 8.04 10.83
N ASP A 169 12.09 7.51 11.06
CA ASP A 169 11.90 6.29 11.86
C ASP A 169 12.72 5.14 11.26
N GLU A 170 13.36 4.34 12.11
CA GLU A 170 14.08 3.12 11.73
C GLU A 170 13.12 1.94 11.70
N ILE A 171 12.93 1.37 10.52
CA ILE A 171 11.95 0.31 10.23
C ILE A 171 12.68 -1.00 9.95
N TYR A 172 12.17 -2.11 10.46
CA TYR A 172 12.68 -3.43 10.13
C TYR A 172 12.34 -3.82 8.69
N ALA A 173 13.38 -4.18 7.95
CA ALA A 173 13.34 -4.70 6.59
C ALA A 173 13.98 -6.09 6.53
N PHE A 174 13.67 -6.84 5.47
CA PHE A 174 14.28 -8.14 5.17
C PHE A 174 15.45 -7.94 4.19
N ASN A 175 16.66 -8.30 4.59
CA ASN A 175 17.80 -8.31 3.68
C ASN A 175 17.82 -9.60 2.87
N GLN A 176 17.63 -9.50 1.56
CA GLN A 176 17.52 -10.65 0.66
C GLN A 176 18.86 -11.39 0.42
N LYS A 177 20.00 -10.82 0.83
CA LYS A 177 21.31 -11.47 0.70
C LYS A 177 21.68 -12.25 1.96
N SER A 178 21.54 -11.64 3.14
CA SER A 178 21.87 -12.26 4.43
C SER A 178 20.71 -13.02 5.06
N TYR A 179 19.47 -12.80 4.58
CA TYR A 179 18.23 -13.33 5.17
C TYR A 179 18.01 -12.91 6.62
N GLN A 180 18.53 -11.74 7.00
CA GLN A 180 18.44 -11.19 8.34
C GLN A 180 17.51 -9.98 8.38
N PRO A 181 16.89 -9.68 9.54
CA PRO A 181 16.23 -8.41 9.76
C PRO A 181 17.29 -7.31 9.84
N VAL A 182 17.04 -6.18 9.17
CA VAL A 182 17.91 -5.01 9.18
C VAL A 182 17.09 -3.75 9.42
N LEU A 183 17.65 -2.80 10.16
CA LEU A 183 17.02 -1.50 10.37
C LEU A 183 17.36 -0.56 9.21
N LYS A 184 16.35 0.11 8.65
CA LYS A 184 16.45 1.06 7.55
C LYS A 184 15.57 2.27 7.82
N LYS A 185 16.01 3.46 7.40
CA LYS A 185 15.26 4.69 7.62
C LYS A 185 14.04 4.80 6.72
N CYS A 186 12.93 5.24 7.28
CA CYS A 186 11.77 5.69 6.53
C CYS A 186 12.11 7.01 5.84
N THR A 187 12.12 7.03 4.51
CA THR A 187 12.45 8.23 3.72
C THR A 187 11.22 8.94 3.16
N GLY A 188 10.04 8.35 3.29
CA GLY A 188 8.78 8.96 2.84
C GLY A 188 7.54 8.19 3.28
N ILE A 189 6.46 8.92 3.43
CA ILE A 189 5.12 8.42 3.74
C ILE A 189 4.18 8.95 2.68
N PHE A 190 3.33 8.10 2.13
CA PHE A 190 2.46 8.42 1.00
C PHE A 190 1.02 8.08 1.34
N ASP A 191 0.19 9.10 1.42
CA ASP A 191 -1.26 8.95 1.47
C ASP A 191 -1.77 8.78 0.03
N ASN A 192 -2.35 7.63 -0.24
CA ASN A 192 -2.82 7.27 -1.57
C ASN A 192 -4.36 7.26 -1.66
N GLY A 193 -5.03 7.85 -0.66
CA GLY A 193 -6.48 7.94 -0.59
C GLY A 193 -7.17 6.59 -0.35
N THR A 194 -8.47 6.54 -0.61
CA THR A 194 -9.29 5.32 -0.47
C THR A 194 -9.09 4.41 -1.68
N ARG A 195 -8.88 3.12 -1.43
CA ARG A 195 -8.61 2.09 -2.45
C ARG A 195 -9.37 0.81 -2.15
N GLY A 196 -9.64 0.05 -3.19
CA GLY A 196 -10.09 -1.34 -3.06
C GLY A 196 -9.03 -2.19 -2.37
N ILE A 197 -9.38 -2.74 -1.23
CA ILE A 197 -8.50 -3.52 -0.36
C ILE A 197 -8.86 -4.99 -0.40
N TYR A 198 -7.84 -5.80 -0.46
CA TYR A 198 -7.90 -7.25 -0.36
C TYR A 198 -7.18 -7.69 0.90
N GLU A 199 -7.71 -8.68 1.58
CA GLU A 199 -7.05 -9.34 2.70
C GLU A 199 -6.35 -10.60 2.19
N LEU A 200 -5.05 -10.69 2.42
CA LEU A 200 -4.26 -11.90 2.26
C LEU A 200 -4.20 -12.61 3.60
N GLU A 201 -4.63 -13.86 3.65
CA GLU A 201 -4.55 -14.71 4.84
C GLU A 201 -3.61 -15.89 4.61
N THR A 202 -2.71 -16.11 5.56
CA THR A 202 -1.94 -17.33 5.71
C THR A 202 -2.50 -18.18 6.86
N LEU A 203 -1.76 -19.15 7.34
CA LEU A 203 -2.16 -19.94 8.52
C LEU A 203 -2.17 -19.09 9.79
N HIS A 204 -1.21 -18.19 9.93
CA HIS A 204 -0.99 -17.42 11.17
C HIS A 204 -1.01 -15.92 10.99
N HIS A 205 -0.84 -15.39 9.77
CA HIS A 205 -0.81 -13.96 9.48
C HIS A 205 -1.98 -13.54 8.61
N SER A 206 -2.32 -12.26 8.67
CA SER A 206 -3.22 -11.60 7.72
C SER A 206 -2.82 -10.15 7.55
N ILE A 207 -2.91 -9.65 6.33
CA ILE A 207 -2.61 -8.27 5.97
C ILE A 207 -3.61 -7.75 4.94
N LYS A 208 -3.92 -6.46 5.02
CA LYS A 208 -4.80 -5.77 4.11
C LYS A 208 -4.00 -4.87 3.18
N ALA A 209 -4.11 -5.12 1.87
CA ALA A 209 -3.36 -4.39 0.84
C ALA A 209 -4.19 -4.21 -0.44
N THR A 210 -3.75 -3.31 -1.31
CA THR A 210 -4.29 -3.20 -2.68
C THR A 210 -3.89 -4.42 -3.52
N SER A 211 -4.68 -4.76 -4.54
CA SER A 211 -4.45 -5.92 -5.42
C SER A 211 -3.06 -5.94 -6.06
N ASN A 212 -2.49 -4.78 -6.29
CA ASN A 212 -1.18 -4.60 -6.91
C ASN A 212 -0.02 -4.48 -5.90
N HIS A 213 -0.27 -4.63 -4.59
CA HIS A 213 0.80 -4.57 -3.58
C HIS A 213 1.68 -5.82 -3.65
N PRO A 214 3.03 -5.69 -3.78
CA PRO A 214 3.90 -6.84 -3.92
C PRO A 214 4.28 -7.46 -2.58
N PHE A 215 4.27 -8.79 -2.56
CA PHE A 215 4.68 -9.66 -1.47
C PHE A 215 5.91 -10.47 -1.86
N LEU A 216 6.80 -10.71 -0.91
CA LEU A 216 7.97 -11.56 -1.14
C LEU A 216 7.55 -13.02 -1.03
N VAL A 217 7.66 -13.74 -2.15
CA VAL A 217 7.22 -15.14 -2.28
C VAL A 217 8.42 -16.04 -2.55
N LEU A 218 8.46 -17.20 -1.89
CA LEU A 218 9.46 -18.23 -2.15
C LEU A 218 9.23 -18.86 -3.52
N LYS A 219 10.24 -18.77 -4.39
CA LYS A 219 10.28 -19.45 -5.70
C LYS A 219 11.02 -20.80 -5.55
N ARG A 220 10.28 -21.90 -5.65
CA ARG A 220 10.86 -23.25 -5.67
C ARG A 220 11.33 -23.62 -7.07
N ASN A 221 12.61 -23.90 -7.23
CA ASN A 221 13.24 -24.15 -8.54
C ASN A 221 13.38 -25.66 -8.88
N GLY A 222 12.67 -26.53 -8.14
CA GLY A 222 12.70 -27.97 -8.36
C GLY A 222 13.86 -28.69 -7.67
N ARG A 223 13.91 -30.03 -7.86
CA ARG A 223 14.87 -30.91 -7.16
C ARG A 223 16.30 -30.56 -7.57
N GLY A 224 17.18 -30.35 -6.59
CA GLY A 224 18.60 -30.06 -6.82
C GLY A 224 18.95 -28.62 -7.21
N ARG A 225 17.99 -27.72 -7.37
CA ARG A 225 18.23 -26.30 -7.67
C ARG A 225 18.00 -25.42 -6.43
N LYS A 226 18.83 -24.39 -6.27
CA LYS A 226 18.70 -23.40 -5.17
C LYS A 226 17.38 -22.64 -5.33
N ASN A 227 16.55 -22.63 -4.27
CA ASN A 227 15.37 -21.80 -4.21
C ASN A 227 15.75 -20.31 -4.17
N GLY A 228 14.85 -19.45 -4.59
CA GLY A 228 15.01 -18.01 -4.57
C GLY A 228 13.74 -17.30 -4.11
N PHE A 229 13.75 -16.00 -4.15
CA PHE A 229 12.59 -15.17 -3.89
C PHE A 229 12.14 -14.44 -5.16
N VAL A 230 10.86 -14.17 -5.24
CA VAL A 230 10.25 -13.37 -6.29
C VAL A 230 9.21 -12.44 -5.66
N TRP A 231 9.14 -11.21 -6.12
CA TRP A 231 8.06 -10.31 -5.79
C TRP A 231 6.85 -10.61 -6.67
N LYS A 232 5.72 -10.93 -6.05
CA LYS A 232 4.41 -11.10 -6.71
C LYS A 232 3.45 -10.07 -6.16
N THR A 233 2.69 -9.42 -7.04
CA THR A 233 1.56 -8.59 -6.61
C THR A 233 0.48 -9.46 -5.96
N LEU A 234 -0.35 -8.87 -5.11
CA LEU A 234 -1.42 -9.63 -4.43
C LEU A 234 -2.35 -10.33 -5.42
N SER A 235 -2.61 -9.74 -6.59
CA SER A 235 -3.40 -10.34 -7.67
C SER A 235 -2.71 -11.55 -8.34
N GLU A 236 -1.37 -11.63 -8.29
CA GLU A 236 -0.59 -12.75 -8.83
C GLU A 236 -0.35 -13.86 -7.79
N VAL A 237 -0.56 -13.53 -6.50
CA VAL A 237 -0.39 -14.49 -5.40
C VAL A 237 -1.54 -15.48 -5.42
N LYS A 238 -1.18 -16.78 -5.47
CA LYS A 238 -2.14 -17.89 -5.50
C LYS A 238 -2.19 -18.60 -4.16
N VAL A 239 -3.31 -19.26 -3.89
CA VAL A 239 -3.43 -20.19 -2.77
C VAL A 239 -2.35 -21.26 -2.87
N GLY A 240 -1.59 -21.44 -1.79
CA GLY A 240 -0.45 -22.34 -1.74
C GLY A 240 0.91 -21.69 -1.99
N ASP A 241 0.97 -20.46 -2.53
CA ASP A 241 2.22 -19.67 -2.56
C ASP A 241 2.74 -19.45 -1.13
N GLU A 242 4.05 -19.38 -0.97
CA GLU A 242 4.70 -19.24 0.34
C GLU A 242 5.27 -17.84 0.50
N VAL A 243 4.64 -17.02 1.35
CA VAL A 243 5.09 -15.66 1.65
C VAL A 243 6.07 -15.64 2.82
N VAL A 244 7.00 -14.70 2.81
CA VAL A 244 8.01 -14.53 3.89
C VAL A 244 7.36 -13.81 5.06
N VAL A 245 7.46 -14.41 6.25
CA VAL A 245 6.90 -13.89 7.50
C VAL A 245 7.96 -13.78 8.60
N LEU A 246 7.82 -12.78 9.46
CA LEU A 246 8.66 -12.63 10.64
C LEU A 246 8.28 -13.71 11.68
N LYS A 247 9.29 -14.41 12.20
CA LYS A 247 9.12 -15.48 13.17
C LYS A 247 9.68 -15.13 14.54
N ASN A 248 10.82 -14.45 14.56
CA ASN A 248 11.51 -14.08 15.79
C ASN A 248 12.22 -12.76 15.65
N LEU A 249 12.01 -11.89 16.62
CA LEU A 249 12.73 -10.64 16.76
C LEU A 249 13.09 -10.48 18.23
N ASP A 250 14.29 -10.91 18.57
CA ASP A 250 14.81 -10.85 19.93
C ASP A 250 15.64 -9.59 20.14
N SER A 251 15.63 -9.09 21.36
CA SER A 251 16.47 -7.99 21.83
C SER A 251 17.30 -8.50 23.00
N SER A 252 18.48 -7.95 23.18
CA SER A 252 19.35 -8.27 24.31
C SER A 252 19.19 -7.29 25.49
N GLU A 253 18.43 -6.21 25.31
CA GLU A 253 18.36 -5.14 26.29
C GLU A 253 16.97 -4.97 26.88
N SER A 254 16.91 -4.83 28.21
CA SER A 254 15.70 -4.48 28.92
C SER A 254 15.32 -3.01 28.66
N PHE A 255 14.02 -2.74 28.66
CA PHE A 255 13.51 -1.38 28.38
C PHE A 255 13.75 -0.46 29.58
N LYS A 256 14.31 0.74 29.33
CA LYS A 256 14.56 1.77 30.36
C LYS A 256 13.36 2.71 30.44
N PHE A 257 12.77 2.82 31.63
CA PHE A 257 11.66 3.72 31.87
C PHE A 257 12.13 5.14 32.16
N ASN A 258 11.65 6.12 31.43
CA ASN A 258 11.85 7.54 31.73
C ASN A 258 10.64 8.03 32.56
N PHE A 259 10.72 7.87 33.89
CA PHE A 259 9.64 8.23 34.81
C PHE A 259 10.15 9.11 35.94
N GLU A 260 9.58 10.30 36.06
CA GLU A 260 9.88 11.21 37.16
C GLU A 260 8.85 11.06 38.29
N LYS A 261 9.34 10.74 39.48
CA LYS A 261 8.52 10.64 40.70
C LYS A 261 8.10 12.03 41.17
N ILE A 262 6.86 12.15 41.62
CA ILE A 262 6.43 13.31 42.43
C ILE A 262 7.13 13.20 43.77
N ARG A 263 7.72 14.31 44.23
CA ARG A 263 8.36 14.43 45.54
C ARG A 263 7.40 15.05 46.56
N LYS A 264 7.67 14.80 47.84
CA LYS A 264 6.93 15.44 48.96
C LYS A 264 7.15 16.96 48.87
N GLY A 265 6.07 17.75 48.71
CA GLY A 265 6.13 19.20 48.50
C GLY A 265 5.73 19.72 47.12
N ASP A 266 5.80 18.88 46.05
CA ASP A 266 5.47 19.29 44.68
C ASP A 266 3.96 19.41 44.43
N TRP A 267 3.12 18.81 45.33
CA TRP A 267 1.65 18.89 45.28
C TRP A 267 1.08 18.95 46.68
N LYS A 268 -0.14 19.49 46.84
CA LYS A 268 -0.94 19.46 48.08
C LYS A 268 -1.34 18.03 48.49
N VAL A 269 -0.40 17.12 48.53
CA VAL A 269 -0.59 15.70 48.89
C VAL A 269 -0.10 15.51 50.33
N ASN A 270 -1.03 15.45 51.26
CA ASN A 270 -0.74 15.28 52.69
C ASN A 270 -0.09 13.92 53.04
N ARG A 271 -0.20 12.91 52.20
CA ARG A 271 0.41 11.56 52.38
C ARG A 271 0.88 10.97 51.05
N LEU A 272 2.16 10.93 50.83
CA LEU A 272 2.80 10.15 49.79
C LEU A 272 3.15 8.76 50.32
N ASN A 273 2.46 7.71 49.84
CA ASN A 273 2.92 6.34 50.08
C ASN A 273 4.12 6.10 49.14
N GLU A 274 5.30 6.03 49.74
CA GLU A 274 6.53 5.78 48.99
C GLU A 274 6.53 4.35 48.45
N VAL A 275 6.95 4.22 47.21
CA VAL A 275 7.08 2.94 46.51
C VAL A 275 8.34 2.97 45.65
N ASN A 276 8.96 1.81 45.50
CA ASN A 276 10.04 1.63 44.55
C ASN A 276 9.47 1.63 43.14
N ILE A 277 9.92 2.54 42.28
CA ILE A 277 9.55 2.52 40.86
C ILE A 277 10.75 1.93 40.08
N PRO A 278 10.55 0.83 39.38
CA PRO A 278 11.61 0.21 38.57
C PRO A 278 12.15 1.17 37.51
N LYS A 279 13.48 1.19 37.31
CA LYS A 279 14.12 1.98 36.25
C LYS A 279 14.14 1.24 34.91
N CYS A 280 14.11 -0.09 34.95
CA CYS A 280 14.15 -0.94 33.76
C CYS A 280 13.07 -2.04 33.87
N SER A 281 12.70 -2.60 32.74
CA SER A 281 11.89 -3.81 32.69
C SER A 281 12.66 -5.02 33.28
N SER A 282 11.92 -5.98 33.77
CA SER A 282 12.45 -7.24 34.28
C SER A 282 11.39 -8.34 34.14
N PRO A 283 11.74 -9.63 34.18
CA PRO A 283 10.77 -10.71 34.08
C PRO A 283 9.64 -10.60 35.12
N ASP A 284 9.96 -10.26 36.38
CA ASP A 284 8.96 -10.14 37.44
C ASP A 284 8.00 -8.96 37.20
N LEU A 285 8.52 -7.80 36.82
CA LEU A 285 7.69 -6.67 36.43
C LEU A 285 6.80 -7.00 35.24
N MET A 286 7.34 -7.68 34.23
CA MET A 286 6.59 -8.04 33.04
C MET A 286 5.47 -9.04 33.36
N LYS A 287 5.71 -9.98 34.24
CA LYS A 287 4.68 -10.91 34.73
C LYS A 287 3.58 -10.19 35.51
N TYR A 288 3.95 -9.25 36.38
CA TYR A 288 3.02 -8.36 37.08
C TYR A 288 2.15 -7.56 36.10
N LEU A 289 2.77 -6.95 35.07
CA LEU A 289 2.08 -6.16 34.04
C LEU A 289 1.17 -7.05 33.16
N GLY A 290 1.53 -8.29 32.92
CA GLY A 290 0.66 -9.26 32.24
C GLY A 290 -0.64 -9.52 33.02
N ILE A 291 -0.56 -9.70 34.35
CA ILE A 291 -1.75 -9.82 35.22
C ILE A 291 -2.55 -8.50 35.21
N TYR A 292 -1.87 -7.34 35.23
CA TYR A 292 -2.52 -6.03 35.14
C TYR A 292 -3.33 -5.84 33.85
N VAL A 293 -2.83 -6.35 32.73
CA VAL A 293 -3.55 -6.23 31.45
C VAL A 293 -4.88 -6.99 31.47
N GLY A 294 -4.95 -8.16 32.05
CA GLY A 294 -6.20 -8.92 32.19
C GLY A 294 -7.14 -8.31 33.24
N ASP A 295 -6.72 -8.36 34.48
CA ASP A 295 -7.59 -8.11 35.64
C ASP A 295 -7.37 -6.74 36.31
N GLY A 296 -6.40 -5.92 35.84
CA GLY A 296 -6.01 -4.67 36.50
C GLY A 296 -6.72 -3.42 35.97
N TRP A 297 -6.81 -2.40 36.83
CA TRP A 297 -7.18 -1.03 36.46
C TRP A 297 -6.28 -0.03 37.17
N VAL A 298 -6.25 1.19 36.64
CA VAL A 298 -5.56 2.33 37.23
C VAL A 298 -6.50 3.54 37.29
N ARG A 299 -6.43 4.28 38.40
CA ARG A 299 -7.13 5.53 38.62
C ARG A 299 -6.11 6.59 39.06
N PRO A 300 -5.41 7.25 38.13
CA PRO A 300 -4.32 8.18 38.45
C PRO A 300 -4.75 9.33 39.34
N LYS A 301 -5.95 9.89 39.15
CA LYS A 301 -6.51 10.95 39.99
C LYS A 301 -6.75 10.54 41.46
N LYS A 302 -6.93 9.23 41.72
CA LYS A 302 -7.10 8.66 43.04
C LYS A 302 -5.82 8.06 43.61
N GLY A 303 -4.74 8.03 42.83
CA GLY A 303 -3.51 7.34 43.16
C GLY A 303 -3.69 5.83 43.40
N GLU A 304 -4.60 5.19 42.66
CA GLU A 304 -5.02 3.80 42.91
C GLU A 304 -4.65 2.89 41.73
N VAL A 305 -4.04 1.78 42.03
CA VAL A 305 -3.88 0.63 41.12
C VAL A 305 -4.58 -0.56 41.77
N GLY A 306 -5.51 -1.18 41.05
CA GLY A 306 -6.31 -2.29 41.57
C GLY A 306 -6.41 -3.46 40.58
N PHE A 307 -6.86 -4.61 41.13
CA PHE A 307 -7.04 -5.86 40.38
C PHE A 307 -8.29 -6.59 40.85
N ALA A 308 -9.01 -7.20 39.91
CA ALA A 308 -10.20 -8.01 40.18
C ALA A 308 -9.78 -9.49 40.30
N LEU A 309 -9.22 -9.88 41.44
CA LEU A 309 -8.67 -11.20 41.69
C LEU A 309 -9.32 -11.80 42.96
N PRO A 310 -10.12 -12.89 42.85
CA PRO A 310 -10.67 -13.62 43.99
C PRO A 310 -9.59 -14.07 44.96
N ASP A 311 -9.93 -14.14 46.26
CA ASP A 311 -8.99 -14.46 47.35
C ASP A 311 -8.36 -15.85 47.26
N ASP A 312 -9.07 -16.82 46.71
CA ASP A 312 -8.62 -18.17 46.45
C ASP A 312 -7.80 -18.36 45.18
N SER A 313 -7.74 -17.30 44.33
CA SER A 313 -7.08 -17.42 43.03
C SER A 313 -5.56 -17.52 43.13
N ARG A 314 -4.98 -18.36 42.26
CA ARG A 314 -3.51 -18.46 42.09
C ARG A 314 -2.91 -17.13 41.66
N SER A 315 -3.63 -16.38 40.83
CA SER A 315 -3.20 -15.11 40.32
C SER A 315 -3.02 -14.07 41.41
N ARG A 316 -3.90 -14.06 42.42
CA ARG A 316 -3.80 -13.15 43.58
C ARG A 316 -2.56 -13.43 44.41
N LYS A 317 -2.26 -14.69 44.71
CA LYS A 317 -1.05 -15.06 45.44
C LYS A 317 0.23 -14.65 44.74
N VAL A 318 0.29 -14.88 43.41
CA VAL A 318 1.44 -14.50 42.59
C VAL A 318 1.56 -12.95 42.52
N LEU A 319 0.45 -12.25 42.30
CA LEU A 319 0.45 -10.77 42.19
C LEU A 319 0.91 -10.15 43.51
N THR A 320 0.39 -10.60 44.67
CA THR A 320 0.73 -10.04 45.98
C THR A 320 2.22 -10.16 46.28
N LYS A 321 2.80 -11.33 45.97
CA LYS A 321 4.24 -11.56 46.12
C LYS A 321 5.06 -10.63 45.22
N LEU A 322 4.74 -10.61 43.92
CA LEU A 322 5.43 -9.73 42.94
C LEU A 322 5.30 -8.24 43.30
N HIS A 323 4.14 -7.81 43.79
CA HIS A 323 3.92 -6.43 44.19
C HIS A 323 4.86 -5.98 45.30
N SER A 324 4.99 -6.83 46.35
CA SER A 324 5.91 -6.55 47.46
C SER A 324 7.38 -6.55 47.04
N GLU A 325 7.77 -7.54 46.22
CA GLU A 325 9.16 -7.64 45.73
C GLU A 325 9.57 -6.47 44.79
N ILE A 326 8.67 -6.04 43.91
CA ILE A 326 8.97 -4.98 42.92
C ILE A 326 8.87 -3.59 43.53
N PHE A 327 7.78 -3.30 44.28
CA PHE A 327 7.45 -1.95 44.72
C PHE A 327 7.79 -1.68 46.17
N GLY A 328 8.16 -2.72 46.96
CA GLY A 328 8.60 -2.57 48.34
C GLY A 328 7.48 -2.21 49.33
N ASN A 329 6.22 -2.39 48.93
CA ASN A 329 5.06 -2.15 49.80
C ASN A 329 4.03 -3.25 49.64
N GLU A 330 3.14 -3.37 50.63
CA GLU A 330 2.08 -4.36 50.59
C GLU A 330 0.85 -3.86 49.85
N ILE A 331 0.23 -4.75 49.07
CA ILE A 331 -1.04 -4.50 48.43
C ILE A 331 -2.18 -4.84 49.40
N LYS A 332 -3.22 -4.02 49.51
CA LYS A 332 -4.37 -4.24 50.40
C LYS A 332 -5.23 -5.38 49.88
N THR A 333 -5.48 -6.35 50.73
CA THR A 333 -6.17 -7.63 50.42
C THR A 333 -7.45 -7.87 51.21
N ASN A 334 -8.01 -6.84 51.82
CA ASN A 334 -9.17 -6.94 52.72
C ASN A 334 -10.50 -7.26 52.03
N ASP A 335 -10.53 -7.18 50.68
CA ASP A 335 -11.70 -7.53 49.88
C ASP A 335 -11.54 -8.93 49.27
N LYS A 336 -12.63 -9.74 49.28
CA LYS A 336 -12.62 -11.09 48.72
C LYS A 336 -12.43 -11.14 47.21
N MET A 337 -12.77 -10.05 46.51
CA MET A 337 -12.74 -9.97 45.03
C MET A 337 -11.68 -9.05 44.49
N TYR A 338 -11.23 -8.08 45.28
CA TYR A 338 -10.37 -7.00 44.80
C TYR A 338 -9.12 -6.84 45.67
N VAL A 339 -8.02 -6.49 45.04
CA VAL A 339 -6.79 -6.04 45.69
C VAL A 339 -6.38 -4.73 45.12
N TYR A 340 -5.85 -3.81 45.93
CA TYR A 340 -5.44 -2.49 45.49
C TYR A 340 -4.31 -1.89 46.30
N SER A 341 -3.50 -1.08 45.62
CA SER A 341 -2.43 -0.28 46.20
C SER A 341 -2.73 1.20 45.97
N HIS A 342 -2.58 1.99 47.03
CA HIS A 342 -2.75 3.44 46.98
C HIS A 342 -1.36 4.10 46.99
N SER A 343 -0.89 4.51 45.82
CA SER A 343 0.31 5.33 45.63
C SER A 343 0.17 6.14 44.34
N VAL A 344 0.28 7.46 44.45
CA VAL A 344 0.19 8.38 43.32
C VAL A 344 1.31 8.09 42.31
N ASN A 345 2.53 7.82 42.77
CA ASN A 345 3.67 7.52 41.91
C ASN A 345 3.47 6.19 41.19
N LEU A 346 2.97 5.14 41.87
CA LEU A 346 2.68 3.87 41.23
C LEU A 346 1.57 4.00 40.17
N ALA A 347 0.48 4.69 40.51
CA ALA A 347 -0.64 4.86 39.58
C ALA A 347 -0.21 5.65 38.32
N ARG A 348 0.59 6.71 38.48
CA ARG A 348 1.14 7.48 37.36
C ARG A 348 2.13 6.64 36.54
N PHE A 349 2.98 5.85 37.21
CA PHE A 349 3.90 4.95 36.50
C PHE A 349 3.14 3.95 35.63
N ILE A 350 2.19 3.22 36.20
CA ILE A 350 1.40 2.21 35.46
C ILE A 350 0.63 2.88 34.31
N ASP A 351 0.05 4.07 34.52
CA ASP A 351 -0.67 4.80 33.46
C ASP A 351 0.27 5.21 32.33
N SER A 352 1.49 5.67 32.67
CA SER A 352 2.51 6.09 31.68
C SER A 352 3.03 4.96 30.79
N LEU A 353 2.86 3.70 31.19
CA LEU A 353 3.29 2.52 30.41
C LEU A 353 2.42 2.26 29.17
N GLY A 354 1.24 2.92 29.07
CA GLY A 354 0.44 2.92 27.84
C GLY A 354 -0.38 1.66 27.58
N PHE A 355 -0.75 0.89 28.61
CA PHE A 355 -1.60 -0.31 28.44
C PHE A 355 -3.09 0.00 28.15
N GLY A 356 -3.50 1.25 28.18
CA GLY A 356 -4.87 1.68 28.01
C GLY A 356 -5.74 1.47 29.27
N SER A 357 -6.92 2.07 29.28
CA SER A 357 -7.86 2.05 30.42
C SER A 357 -9.18 1.41 30.04
N GLY A 358 -9.68 0.51 30.90
CA GLY A 358 -10.91 -0.26 30.69
C GLY A 358 -10.74 -1.44 29.74
N ALA A 359 -11.55 -2.49 29.96
CA ALA A 359 -11.39 -3.79 29.30
C ALA A 359 -11.36 -3.73 27.75
N LYS A 360 -12.15 -2.84 27.13
CA LYS A 360 -12.23 -2.70 25.67
C LYS A 360 -11.06 -1.91 25.06
N ASN A 361 -10.36 -1.11 25.86
CA ASN A 361 -9.31 -0.21 25.43
C ASN A 361 -7.90 -0.67 25.83
N LYS A 362 -7.77 -1.83 26.44
CA LYS A 362 -6.46 -2.42 26.74
C LYS A 362 -5.70 -2.70 25.45
N ILE A 363 -4.41 -2.43 25.45
CA ILE A 363 -3.50 -2.71 24.33
C ILE A 363 -2.18 -3.30 24.84
N THR A 364 -1.42 -3.90 23.95
CA THR A 364 0.01 -4.20 24.17
C THR A 364 0.81 -3.01 23.67
N PRO A 365 1.49 -2.23 24.52
CA PRO A 365 2.31 -1.10 24.13
C PRO A 365 3.45 -1.48 23.18
N SER A 366 3.91 -0.51 22.37
CA SER A 366 4.96 -0.75 21.38
C SER A 366 6.26 -1.24 21.97
N TRP A 367 6.69 -0.68 23.10
CA TRP A 367 7.93 -1.04 23.76
C TRP A 367 8.03 -2.50 24.21
N ILE A 368 6.91 -3.20 24.42
CA ILE A 368 6.90 -4.64 24.73
C ILE A 368 7.56 -5.46 23.61
N PHE A 369 7.47 -5.00 22.37
CA PHE A 369 8.07 -5.70 21.23
C PHE A 369 9.60 -5.62 21.20
N THR A 370 10.20 -4.65 21.92
CA THR A 370 11.66 -4.47 21.99
C THR A 370 12.32 -5.23 23.12
N LEU A 371 11.57 -5.92 23.96
CA LEU A 371 12.09 -6.63 25.13
C LEU A 371 12.82 -7.92 24.74
N PRO A 372 13.71 -8.43 25.61
CA PRO A 372 14.22 -9.79 25.53
C PRO A 372 13.10 -10.83 25.55
N ASN A 373 13.31 -11.94 24.88
CA ASN A 373 12.30 -13.01 24.83
C ASN A 373 11.92 -13.56 26.22
N GLU A 374 12.83 -13.55 27.17
CA GLU A 374 12.55 -13.94 28.57
C GLU A 374 11.50 -13.02 29.21
N GLU A 375 11.62 -11.72 29.03
CA GLU A 375 10.68 -10.72 29.56
C GLU A 375 9.32 -10.81 28.85
N LYS A 376 9.32 -11.03 27.52
CA LYS A 376 8.07 -11.27 26.76
C LYS A 376 7.36 -12.53 27.21
N GLU A 377 8.10 -13.61 27.50
CA GLU A 377 7.54 -14.87 28.05
C GLU A 377 6.96 -14.65 29.45
N ALA A 378 7.63 -13.87 30.30
CA ALA A 378 7.12 -13.52 31.61
C ALA A 378 5.82 -12.68 31.51
N PHE A 379 5.75 -11.73 30.57
CA PHE A 379 4.53 -11.00 30.27
C PHE A 379 3.39 -11.92 29.85
N LEU A 380 3.67 -12.88 28.95
CA LEU A 380 2.72 -13.90 28.54
C LEU A 380 2.26 -14.77 29.72
N GLN A 381 3.16 -15.15 30.62
CA GLN A 381 2.80 -15.90 31.82
C GLN A 381 1.81 -15.12 32.69
N GLY A 382 2.01 -13.80 32.84
CA GLY A 382 1.09 -12.92 33.55
C GLY A 382 -0.28 -12.85 32.89
N LEU A 383 -0.34 -12.68 31.58
CA LEU A 383 -1.58 -12.73 30.79
C LEU A 383 -2.31 -14.06 30.96
N MET A 384 -1.58 -15.18 30.94
CA MET A 384 -2.16 -16.52 31.10
C MET A 384 -2.66 -16.80 32.52
N LEU A 385 -2.16 -16.09 33.53
CA LEU A 385 -2.67 -16.15 34.90
C LEU A 385 -4.01 -15.42 35.07
N SER A 386 -4.33 -14.46 34.20
CA SER A 386 -5.58 -13.69 34.23
C SER A 386 -6.65 -14.32 33.31
N ASP A 387 -6.69 -13.91 32.05
CA ASP A 387 -7.71 -14.31 31.07
C ASP A 387 -7.29 -15.49 30.16
N GLY A 388 -6.23 -16.19 30.54
CA GLY A 388 -5.69 -17.31 29.78
C GLY A 388 -6.07 -18.68 30.31
N TYR A 389 -6.20 -19.67 29.43
CA TYR A 389 -6.38 -21.06 29.82
C TYR A 389 -5.89 -22.05 28.76
N ARG A 390 -5.72 -23.33 29.15
CA ARG A 390 -5.26 -24.38 28.24
C ARG A 390 -6.43 -25.16 27.67
N ILE A 391 -6.37 -25.46 26.38
CA ILE A 391 -7.28 -26.37 25.68
C ILE A 391 -6.44 -27.43 24.94
N GLY A 392 -6.44 -28.63 25.41
CA GLY A 392 -5.58 -29.69 24.88
C GLY A 392 -4.11 -29.27 24.84
N ASN A 393 -3.51 -29.31 23.67
CA ASN A 393 -2.11 -28.90 23.44
C ASN A 393 -1.94 -27.41 23.13
N SER A 394 -3.01 -26.63 23.12
CA SER A 394 -2.98 -25.20 22.79
C SER A 394 -3.31 -24.34 24.01
N LEU A 395 -2.82 -23.12 24.00
CA LEU A 395 -3.18 -22.05 24.94
C LEU A 395 -4.22 -21.15 24.29
N ARG A 396 -5.14 -20.63 25.10
CA ARG A 396 -6.13 -19.64 24.65
C ARG A 396 -6.07 -18.43 25.56
N TYR A 397 -6.11 -17.25 24.95
CA TYR A 397 -6.25 -15.98 25.65
C TYR A 397 -7.50 -15.25 25.15
N VAL A 398 -8.27 -14.69 26.07
CA VAL A 398 -9.57 -14.05 25.82
C VAL A 398 -9.46 -12.57 26.18
N SER A 399 -10.06 -11.68 25.39
CA SER A 399 -10.16 -10.26 25.74
C SER A 399 -11.35 -9.58 25.10
N ALA A 400 -11.89 -8.57 25.77
CA ALA A 400 -12.86 -7.65 25.19
C ALA A 400 -12.21 -6.63 24.23
N SER A 401 -10.90 -6.45 24.29
CA SER A 401 -10.15 -5.57 23.39
C SER A 401 -9.66 -6.32 22.16
N ARG A 402 -10.21 -5.94 20.99
CA ARG A 402 -9.76 -6.47 19.70
C ARG A 402 -8.33 -6.03 19.38
N GLU A 403 -7.97 -4.78 19.74
CA GLU A 403 -6.62 -4.25 19.48
C GLU A 403 -5.58 -4.95 20.35
N LEU A 404 -5.89 -5.27 21.61
CA LEU A 404 -5.03 -6.11 22.46
C LEU A 404 -4.77 -7.46 21.79
N LEU A 405 -5.83 -8.16 21.34
CA LEU A 405 -5.69 -9.47 20.70
C LEU A 405 -4.89 -9.39 19.40
N ARG A 406 -5.05 -8.32 18.62
CA ARG A 406 -4.32 -8.10 17.38
C ARG A 406 -2.81 -7.91 17.64
N ARG A 407 -2.46 -7.03 18.57
CA ARG A 407 -1.05 -6.79 18.95
C ARG A 407 -0.43 -7.99 19.66
N LEU A 408 -1.18 -8.64 20.55
CA LEU A 408 -0.71 -9.86 21.22
C LEU A 408 -0.47 -11.00 20.23
N ARG A 409 -1.33 -11.15 19.22
CA ARG A 409 -1.13 -12.12 18.14
C ARG A 409 0.23 -11.88 17.45
N LEU A 410 0.54 -10.63 17.10
CA LEU A 410 1.80 -10.27 16.44
C LEU A 410 2.99 -10.46 17.39
N LEU A 411 2.86 -10.08 18.69
CA LEU A 411 3.89 -10.33 19.70
C LEU A 411 4.24 -11.81 19.81
N LEU A 412 3.24 -12.66 19.93
CA LEU A 412 3.43 -14.12 20.02
C LEU A 412 4.10 -14.69 18.75
N GLN A 413 3.79 -14.16 17.58
CA GLN A 413 4.44 -14.53 16.33
C GLN A 413 5.93 -14.18 16.36
N THR A 414 6.28 -12.98 16.86
CA THR A 414 7.69 -12.55 16.99
C THR A 414 8.45 -13.31 18.10
N MET A 415 7.76 -14.08 18.95
CA MET A 415 8.34 -15.00 19.95
C MET A 415 8.40 -16.45 19.43
N GLY A 416 8.07 -16.68 18.17
CA GLY A 416 8.08 -18.01 17.55
C GLY A 416 6.88 -18.90 17.87
N TYR A 417 5.76 -18.35 18.36
CA TYR A 417 4.52 -19.09 18.53
C TYR A 417 3.75 -19.24 17.22
N ARG A 418 2.98 -20.32 17.09
CA ARG A 418 1.91 -20.45 16.09
C ARG A 418 0.64 -19.89 16.68
N VAL A 419 0.05 -18.89 16.04
CA VAL A 419 -1.12 -18.18 16.55
C VAL A 419 -2.25 -18.25 15.53
N GLY A 420 -3.43 -18.69 15.96
CA GLY A 420 -4.64 -18.76 15.13
C GLY A 420 -5.26 -17.38 14.85
N LYS A 421 -6.38 -17.41 14.14
CA LYS A 421 -7.22 -16.22 13.90
C LYS A 421 -7.78 -15.67 15.21
N ILE A 422 -8.17 -14.39 15.18
CA ILE A 422 -8.98 -13.81 16.25
C ILE A 422 -10.42 -14.25 16.01
N HIS A 423 -10.95 -15.04 16.94
CA HIS A 423 -12.33 -15.47 16.95
C HIS A 423 -13.17 -14.47 17.73
N LYS A 424 -14.33 -14.11 17.19
CA LYS A 424 -15.33 -13.30 17.90
C LYS A 424 -16.34 -14.19 18.58
N GLN A 425 -16.76 -13.82 19.77
CA GLN A 425 -17.85 -14.44 20.50
C GLN A 425 -18.72 -13.36 21.16
N GLU A 426 -20.00 -13.67 21.28
CA GLU A 426 -20.98 -12.83 21.98
C GLU A 426 -21.60 -13.65 23.12
N LYS A 427 -21.78 -13.01 24.27
CA LYS A 427 -22.58 -13.54 25.38
C LYS A 427 -23.77 -12.60 25.60
N LYS A 428 -24.94 -13.17 25.64
CA LYS A 428 -26.18 -12.42 25.87
C LYS A 428 -26.32 -12.03 27.32
N LYS A 429 -27.04 -10.91 27.56
CA LYS A 429 -27.49 -10.48 28.87
C LYS A 429 -28.11 -11.67 29.63
N GLY A 430 -27.81 -11.81 30.92
CA GLY A 430 -28.28 -12.92 31.77
C GLY A 430 -27.36 -14.15 31.78
N THR A 431 -26.40 -14.28 30.86
CA THR A 431 -25.41 -15.38 30.89
C THR A 431 -24.59 -15.31 32.17
N LYS A 432 -24.43 -16.43 32.86
CA LYS A 432 -23.56 -16.53 34.04
C LYS A 432 -22.09 -16.47 33.63
N CYS A 433 -21.35 -15.50 34.17
CA CYS A 433 -19.91 -15.36 34.02
C CYS A 433 -19.29 -15.17 35.42
N VAL A 434 -18.35 -16.04 35.82
CA VAL A 434 -17.64 -15.96 37.09
C VAL A 434 -18.58 -15.70 38.27
N GLY A 435 -19.63 -16.53 38.41
CA GLY A 435 -20.63 -16.43 39.49
C GLY A 435 -21.65 -15.29 39.39
N ARG A 436 -21.55 -14.41 38.39
CA ARG A 436 -22.46 -13.27 38.20
C ARG A 436 -23.18 -13.36 36.83
N LYS A 437 -24.39 -12.81 36.73
CA LYS A 437 -25.10 -12.65 35.45
C LYS A 437 -24.66 -11.38 34.76
N LEU A 438 -24.42 -11.46 33.44
CA LEU A 438 -24.13 -10.29 32.62
C LEU A 438 -25.33 -9.32 32.61
N LEU A 439 -25.08 -8.04 32.87
CA LEU A 439 -26.10 -6.99 32.87
C LEU A 439 -26.40 -6.49 31.45
N LYS A 440 -25.50 -6.70 30.49
CA LYS A 440 -25.61 -6.31 29.07
C LYS A 440 -25.02 -7.42 28.20
N ASP A 441 -25.37 -7.40 26.92
CA ASP A 441 -24.68 -8.22 25.91
C ASP A 441 -23.19 -7.84 25.89
N ALA A 442 -22.33 -8.84 25.82
CA ALA A 442 -20.88 -8.66 25.82
C ALA A 442 -20.26 -9.31 24.56
N GLU A 443 -19.57 -8.49 23.77
CA GLU A 443 -18.72 -8.95 22.68
C GLU A 443 -17.28 -9.11 23.21
N TYR A 444 -16.65 -10.22 22.90
CA TYR A 444 -15.26 -10.49 23.22
C TYR A 444 -14.61 -11.34 22.14
N GLY A 445 -13.30 -11.37 22.12
CA GLY A 445 -12.55 -12.22 21.20
C GLY A 445 -11.60 -13.15 21.92
N TYR A 446 -11.06 -14.11 21.18
CA TYR A 446 -9.97 -14.96 21.66
C TYR A 446 -9.02 -15.35 20.54
N ILE A 447 -7.78 -15.68 20.94
CA ILE A 447 -6.76 -16.29 20.10
C ILE A 447 -6.32 -17.61 20.72
N CYS A 448 -6.06 -18.60 19.84
CA CYS A 448 -5.44 -19.86 20.25
C CYS A 448 -4.00 -19.89 19.73
N PHE A 449 -3.07 -20.36 20.54
CA PHE A 449 -1.65 -20.41 20.16
C PHE A 449 -0.92 -21.59 20.81
N SER A 450 0.21 -21.98 20.20
CA SER A 450 1.07 -23.06 20.70
C SER A 450 2.52 -22.79 20.34
N LYS A 451 3.47 -23.27 21.13
CA LYS A 451 4.89 -23.20 20.76
C LYS A 451 5.13 -23.99 19.48
N ARG A 452 5.93 -23.44 18.55
CA ARG A 452 6.39 -24.19 17.37
C ARG A 452 7.22 -25.37 17.88
N ARG A 453 6.94 -26.56 17.39
CA ARG A 453 7.84 -27.69 17.61
C ARG A 453 9.17 -27.36 16.92
N LYS A 454 10.29 -27.44 17.64
CA LYS A 454 11.62 -27.38 17.03
C LYS A 454 11.69 -28.51 16.01
N TRP A 455 11.71 -28.20 14.72
CA TRP A 455 12.04 -29.19 13.71
C TRP A 455 13.50 -29.58 13.91
N ASN A 456 13.75 -30.86 14.14
CA ASN A 456 15.09 -31.38 14.30
C ASN A 456 15.71 -31.52 12.91
N ILE A 457 16.32 -30.45 12.41
CA ILE A 457 17.00 -30.37 11.09
C ILE A 457 18.09 -31.45 10.97
N LYS A 458 18.59 -31.98 12.09
CA LYS A 458 19.58 -33.07 12.13
C LYS A 458 19.07 -34.44 11.60
N LYS A 459 17.78 -34.60 11.30
CA LYS A 459 17.22 -35.90 10.83
C LYS A 459 17.21 -36.08 9.31
N TYR A 460 17.61 -35.11 8.51
CA TYR A 460 17.70 -35.27 7.05
C TYR A 460 19.16 -35.15 6.63
N PRO A 461 19.82 -36.28 6.28
CA PRO A 461 21.23 -36.27 5.89
C PRO A 461 21.42 -35.43 4.63
N ALA A 462 22.57 -34.75 4.56
CA ALA A 462 23.05 -33.98 3.42
C ALA A 462 23.09 -34.76 2.07
N GLN A 463 23.05 -36.08 2.13
CA GLN A 463 23.06 -37.00 1.00
C GLN A 463 21.90 -36.85 0.00
N TYR A 464 20.79 -36.19 0.38
CA TYR A 464 19.61 -36.03 -0.49
C TYR A 464 19.48 -34.67 -1.16
N GLY A 465 20.52 -33.86 -1.23
CA GLY A 465 20.50 -32.57 -1.91
C GLY A 465 19.60 -31.51 -1.25
N TYR A 466 19.18 -31.71 0.00
CA TYR A 466 18.33 -30.79 0.76
C TYR A 466 19.05 -29.55 1.32
N GLN A 467 20.36 -29.44 1.12
CA GLN A 467 21.17 -28.30 1.59
C GLN A 467 20.78 -26.92 1.01
N ASN A 468 19.92 -26.90 0.01
CA ASN A 468 19.52 -25.67 -0.69
C ASN A 468 18.08 -25.22 -0.42
N PHE A 469 17.43 -25.79 0.63
CA PHE A 469 16.11 -25.31 1.03
C PHE A 469 16.24 -24.17 2.02
N LEU A 470 15.83 -22.99 1.60
CA LEU A 470 15.43 -21.92 2.53
C LEU A 470 14.13 -22.36 3.22
N ILE A 471 14.27 -23.18 4.28
CA ILE A 471 13.18 -23.56 5.20
C ILE A 471 13.21 -22.56 6.35
N GLY A 472 13.06 -21.26 6.09
CA GLY A 472 13.16 -20.26 7.11
C GLY A 472 14.54 -20.26 7.81
N ASN A 473 14.73 -19.30 8.67
CA ASN A 473 15.89 -19.23 9.54
C ASN A 473 15.42 -18.93 10.99
N GLU A 474 16.32 -18.45 11.82
CA GLU A 474 16.03 -18.03 13.19
C GLU A 474 14.98 -16.91 13.23
N HIS A 475 15.01 -15.96 12.27
CA HIS A 475 14.19 -14.75 12.26
C HIS A 475 12.96 -14.82 11.33
N PHE A 476 13.03 -15.57 10.24
CA PHE A 476 11.98 -15.63 9.22
C PHE A 476 11.53 -17.06 8.93
N ASP A 477 10.30 -17.17 8.50
CA ASP A 477 9.68 -18.43 8.06
C ASP A 477 8.87 -18.20 6.78
N MET A 478 8.42 -19.30 6.15
CA MET A 478 7.58 -19.26 4.95
C MET A 478 6.20 -19.80 5.31
N GLU A 479 5.16 -19.02 5.02
CA GLU A 479 3.79 -19.44 5.25
C GLU A 479 2.98 -19.51 3.98
N LYS A 480 2.25 -20.61 3.81
CA LYS A 480 1.36 -20.79 2.67
C LYS A 480 0.16 -19.86 2.76
N VAL A 481 -0.12 -19.17 1.66
CA VAL A 481 -1.33 -18.39 1.48
C VAL A 481 -2.53 -19.32 1.44
N LYS A 482 -3.54 -19.02 2.24
CA LYS A 482 -4.81 -19.76 2.34
C LYS A 482 -5.89 -19.18 1.47
N CYS A 483 -6.02 -17.87 1.49
CA CYS A 483 -6.97 -17.16 0.65
C CYS A 483 -6.55 -15.70 0.47
N THR A 484 -7.06 -15.12 -0.61
CA THR A 484 -7.10 -13.68 -0.84
C THR A 484 -8.56 -13.32 -1.09
N ARG A 485 -9.07 -12.27 -0.45
CA ARG A 485 -10.47 -11.85 -0.62
C ARG A 485 -10.60 -10.33 -0.63
N TYR A 486 -11.49 -9.82 -1.44
CA TYR A 486 -11.87 -8.41 -1.42
C TYR A 486 -12.62 -8.10 -0.11
N VAL A 487 -12.25 -7.00 0.56
CA VAL A 487 -12.84 -6.63 1.85
C VAL A 487 -13.47 -5.24 1.85
N GLY A 488 -13.53 -4.59 0.71
CA GLY A 488 -14.12 -3.27 0.55
C GLY A 488 -13.09 -2.19 0.24
N GLU A 489 -13.50 -0.95 0.33
CA GLU A 489 -12.64 0.22 0.14
C GLU A 489 -12.22 0.79 1.49
N GLU A 490 -10.93 1.05 1.65
CA GLU A 490 -10.36 1.64 2.88
C GLU A 490 -9.37 2.76 2.52
N PRO A 491 -9.20 3.77 3.39
CA PRO A 491 -8.10 4.73 3.26
C PRO A 491 -6.76 4.01 3.35
N THR A 492 -5.82 4.40 2.50
CA THR A 492 -4.55 3.68 2.32
C THR A 492 -3.35 4.58 2.51
N LEU A 493 -2.29 3.98 3.02
CA LEU A 493 -0.96 4.58 3.15
C LEU A 493 0.10 3.62 2.66
N ASP A 494 1.27 4.16 2.37
CA ASP A 494 2.44 3.34 2.16
C ASP A 494 3.72 4.08 2.57
N LEU A 495 4.82 3.35 2.70
CA LEU A 495 6.10 3.84 3.20
C LEU A 495 7.19 3.67 2.15
N ARG A 496 8.18 4.57 2.15
CA ARG A 496 9.44 4.37 1.46
C ARG A 496 10.54 4.10 2.48
N VAL A 497 11.18 2.96 2.35
CA VAL A 497 12.29 2.51 3.18
C VAL A 497 13.57 2.51 2.36
N GLU A 498 14.67 2.99 2.95
CA GLU A 498 15.96 3.11 2.29
C GLU A 498 16.60 1.74 2.01
N GLY A 499 17.24 1.59 0.85
CA GLY A 499 18.10 0.46 0.51
C GLY A 499 17.37 -0.83 0.15
N GLU A 500 16.78 -1.53 1.10
CA GLU A 500 16.20 -2.87 0.88
C GLU A 500 14.89 -2.87 0.10
N HIS A 501 14.25 -1.71 -0.03
CA HIS A 501 12.97 -1.53 -0.74
C HIS A 501 11.82 -2.41 -0.23
N ASN A 502 11.89 -2.85 1.02
CA ASN A 502 10.85 -3.63 1.67
C ASN A 502 10.78 -3.30 3.16
N PHE A 503 9.73 -3.73 3.81
CA PHE A 503 9.56 -3.61 5.25
C PHE A 503 8.59 -4.68 5.79
N ILE A 504 8.48 -4.77 7.12
CA ILE A 504 7.64 -5.76 7.79
C ILE A 504 6.36 -5.08 8.26
N ALA A 505 5.24 -5.46 7.66
CA ALA A 505 3.89 -5.01 8.02
C ALA A 505 3.02 -6.19 8.42
N ASP A 506 2.31 -6.09 9.56
CA ASP A 506 1.49 -7.16 10.14
C ASP A 506 2.24 -8.52 10.21
N GLY A 507 3.58 -8.47 10.37
CA GLY A 507 4.47 -9.64 10.42
C GLY A 507 4.84 -10.25 9.06
N ILE A 508 4.41 -9.69 7.95
CA ILE A 508 4.69 -10.16 6.58
C ILE A 508 5.67 -9.20 5.91
N VAL A 509 6.61 -9.73 5.12
CA VAL A 509 7.52 -8.93 4.31
C VAL A 509 6.81 -8.42 3.07
N VAL A 510 6.66 -7.10 2.98
CA VAL A 510 6.00 -6.40 1.89
C VAL A 510 6.97 -5.44 1.20
N HIS A 511 6.72 -5.14 -0.07
CA HIS A 511 7.51 -4.17 -0.79
C HIS A 511 7.16 -2.75 -0.32
N ASN A 512 8.13 -1.85 -0.27
CA ASN A 512 7.87 -0.45 0.05
C ASN A 512 7.13 0.24 -1.11
N THR A 513 6.54 1.41 -0.83
CA THR A 513 5.92 2.23 -1.86
C THR A 513 6.94 2.60 -2.88
N GLY A 514 6.65 2.20 -4.04
CA GLY A 514 7.38 2.65 -5.17
C GLY A 514 6.49 2.67 -6.37
N ILE A 515 6.99 3.33 -7.36
CA ILE A 515 6.41 3.33 -8.65
C ILE A 515 6.75 2.02 -9.26
N GLN A 516 5.74 1.19 -9.42
CA GLN A 516 5.88 -0.09 -10.07
C GLN A 516 6.08 0.11 -11.56
N ARG A 517 6.81 -0.81 -12.20
CA ARG A 517 6.88 -0.84 -13.65
C ARG A 517 5.52 -1.25 -14.22
N SER A 518 5.13 -0.58 -15.29
CA SER A 518 4.01 -0.92 -16.16
C SER A 518 4.51 -1.32 -17.55
N GLY A 519 3.61 -1.74 -18.42
CA GLY A 519 3.89 -1.86 -19.85
C GLY A 519 4.30 -0.52 -20.49
N GLY A 520 3.87 0.61 -19.91
CA GLY A 520 4.23 1.97 -20.29
C GLY A 520 5.56 2.49 -19.76
N THR A 521 6.16 1.85 -18.76
CA THR A 521 7.45 2.28 -18.19
C THR A 521 8.57 2.13 -19.22
N PRO A 522 9.41 3.16 -19.46
CA PRO A 522 10.47 3.09 -20.48
C PRO A 522 11.66 2.24 -20.05
N LEU A 523 12.45 1.81 -21.05
CA LEU A 523 13.73 1.14 -20.88
C LEU A 523 14.67 1.96 -20.00
N GLY A 524 15.39 1.30 -19.10
CA GLY A 524 16.35 1.93 -18.18
C GLY A 524 15.72 2.68 -17.00
N ALA A 525 14.40 2.83 -16.93
CA ALA A 525 13.76 3.50 -15.80
C ALA A 525 13.88 2.67 -14.51
N SER A 526 14.39 3.29 -13.46
CA SER A 526 14.40 2.69 -12.12
C SER A 526 13.02 2.82 -11.49
N THR A 527 12.38 1.69 -11.26
CA THR A 527 11.13 1.57 -10.51
C THR A 527 11.31 0.66 -9.30
N THR A 528 10.30 0.54 -8.48
CA THR A 528 10.34 -0.32 -7.30
C THR A 528 10.43 -1.80 -7.67
N THR A 529 9.74 -2.21 -8.73
CA THR A 529 9.74 -3.60 -9.22
C THR A 529 10.82 -3.87 -10.28
N SER A 530 11.55 -2.85 -10.71
CA SER A 530 12.75 -2.93 -11.55
C SER A 530 13.78 -1.92 -11.04
N PRO A 531 14.39 -2.17 -9.84
CA PRO A 531 15.31 -1.22 -9.24
C PRO A 531 16.63 -1.15 -10.00
N ALA A 532 17.19 0.04 -10.08
CA ALA A 532 18.58 0.19 -10.51
C ALA A 532 19.50 -0.31 -9.39
N GLY A 533 20.30 -1.29 -9.69
CA GLY A 533 21.28 -1.88 -8.76
C GLY A 533 22.70 -1.82 -9.29
N THR A 534 23.58 -2.61 -8.69
CA THR A 534 24.97 -2.72 -9.14
C THR A 534 25.14 -3.50 -10.45
N VAL A 535 24.13 -4.23 -10.89
CA VAL A 535 24.19 -5.08 -12.10
C VAL A 535 23.08 -4.70 -13.09
N ILE A 536 21.86 -4.44 -12.63
CA ILE A 536 20.69 -4.19 -13.46
C ILE A 536 20.46 -2.69 -13.57
N PRO A 537 20.33 -2.12 -14.79
CA PRO A 537 20.14 -0.68 -15.00
C PRO A 537 18.67 -0.21 -14.95
N GLY A 538 17.83 -0.86 -14.16
CA GLY A 538 16.38 -0.60 -14.13
C GLY A 538 15.62 -1.57 -15.05
N LYS A 539 14.51 -1.09 -15.66
CA LYS A 539 13.71 -1.92 -16.59
C LYS A 539 14.50 -2.27 -17.84
N LEU A 540 14.49 -3.54 -18.23
CA LEU A 540 15.25 -4.04 -19.40
C LEU A 540 14.41 -4.09 -20.69
N GLU A 541 13.08 -4.05 -20.56
CA GLU A 541 12.19 -4.14 -21.71
C GLU A 541 11.77 -2.74 -22.20
N ASN A 542 11.56 -2.63 -23.50
CA ASN A 542 11.00 -1.43 -24.11
C ASN A 542 9.55 -1.17 -23.64
N LYS A 543 9.12 0.09 -23.75
CA LYS A 543 7.72 0.49 -23.62
C LYS A 543 6.89 -0.20 -24.72
N LYS A 544 5.73 -0.76 -24.36
CA LYS A 544 4.80 -1.34 -25.34
C LYS A 544 4.31 -0.26 -26.32
N PRO A 545 4.31 -0.49 -27.64
CA PRO A 545 3.86 0.46 -28.63
C PRO A 545 2.33 0.44 -28.74
N ILE A 546 1.62 0.82 -27.68
CA ILE A 546 0.16 0.64 -27.55
C ILE A 546 -0.62 1.35 -28.65
N ALA A 547 -0.20 2.55 -29.05
CA ALA A 547 -0.87 3.28 -30.12
C ALA A 547 -0.72 2.56 -31.47
N ASP A 548 0.46 2.02 -31.80
CA ASP A 548 0.65 1.20 -33.00
C ASP A 548 -0.17 -0.09 -32.95
N ILE A 549 -0.32 -0.69 -31.76
CA ILE A 549 -1.17 -1.88 -31.56
C ILE A 549 -2.63 -1.52 -31.87
N MET A 550 -3.10 -0.36 -31.44
CA MET A 550 -4.48 0.08 -31.73
C MET A 550 -4.68 0.39 -33.22
N VAL A 551 -3.68 0.93 -33.93
CA VAL A 551 -3.75 1.07 -35.39
C VAL A 551 -3.83 -0.30 -36.08
N ALA A 552 -3.01 -1.27 -35.63
CA ALA A 552 -3.05 -2.62 -36.14
C ALA A 552 -4.34 -3.39 -35.79
N HIS A 553 -5.15 -2.84 -34.91
CA HIS A 553 -6.50 -3.32 -34.54
C HIS A 553 -7.60 -2.67 -35.39
N ASP A 554 -7.21 -2.00 -36.49
CA ASP A 554 -8.10 -1.31 -37.43
C ASP A 554 -9.00 -0.23 -36.80
N MET A 555 -8.50 0.43 -35.72
CA MET A 555 -9.23 1.54 -35.13
C MET A 555 -9.32 2.72 -36.13
N PRO A 556 -10.52 3.29 -36.34
CA PRO A 556 -10.71 4.39 -37.28
C PRO A 556 -9.86 5.64 -36.96
N TYR A 557 -9.59 5.88 -35.68
CA TYR A 557 -8.76 7.02 -35.24
C TYR A 557 -7.86 6.66 -34.07
N VAL A 558 -6.56 6.85 -34.25
CA VAL A 558 -5.54 6.68 -33.19
C VAL A 558 -4.62 7.90 -33.22
N ALA A 559 -4.34 8.50 -32.05
CA ALA A 559 -3.42 9.62 -31.99
C ALA A 559 -2.59 9.64 -30.71
N THR A 560 -1.40 10.26 -30.79
CA THR A 560 -0.57 10.62 -29.64
C THR A 560 -0.69 12.11 -29.34
N ALA A 561 -0.69 12.51 -28.07
CA ALA A 561 -0.85 13.91 -27.67
C ALA A 561 -0.02 14.26 -26.44
N SER A 562 0.24 15.56 -26.22
CA SER A 562 1.03 16.07 -25.09
C SER A 562 0.37 17.32 -24.52
N PRO A 563 0.30 17.51 -23.20
CA PRO A 563 -0.33 18.70 -22.60
C PRO A 563 0.40 20.00 -22.88
N TYR A 564 1.70 19.98 -23.20
CA TYR A 564 2.40 21.19 -23.65
C TYR A 564 1.83 21.71 -24.95
N TYR A 565 1.50 20.81 -25.89
CA TYR A 565 0.87 21.14 -27.17
C TYR A 565 -0.66 21.04 -27.07
N TRP A 566 -1.23 21.75 -26.11
CA TRP A 566 -2.63 21.66 -25.74
C TRP A 566 -3.63 21.87 -26.88
N ARG A 567 -3.31 22.75 -27.90
CA ARG A 567 -4.17 22.95 -29.06
C ARG A 567 -4.26 21.68 -29.90
N ASP A 568 -3.14 21.04 -30.16
CA ASP A 568 -3.07 19.74 -30.86
C ASP A 568 -3.86 18.65 -30.08
N LEU A 569 -3.72 18.60 -28.76
CA LEU A 569 -4.50 17.71 -27.90
C LEU A 569 -6.01 17.93 -28.06
N LEU A 570 -6.49 19.18 -27.99
CA LEU A 570 -7.92 19.49 -28.10
C LEU A 570 -8.50 19.12 -29.47
N VAL A 571 -7.76 19.40 -30.54
CA VAL A 571 -8.15 19.01 -31.90
C VAL A 571 -8.29 17.49 -32.01
N LYS A 572 -7.34 16.74 -31.47
CA LYS A 572 -7.36 15.27 -31.49
C LYS A 572 -8.50 14.68 -30.66
N VAL A 573 -8.83 15.28 -29.53
CA VAL A 573 -10.03 14.90 -28.75
C VAL A 573 -11.27 15.08 -29.60
N ARG A 574 -11.41 16.21 -30.30
CA ARG A 574 -12.56 16.45 -31.19
C ARG A 574 -12.64 15.43 -32.32
N LYS A 575 -11.56 15.18 -33.01
CA LYS A 575 -11.49 14.17 -34.06
C LYS A 575 -11.87 12.79 -33.56
N GLY A 576 -11.36 12.41 -32.38
CA GLY A 576 -11.66 11.12 -31.75
C GLY A 576 -13.11 10.96 -31.30
N ILE A 577 -13.80 12.08 -31.01
CA ILE A 577 -15.23 12.04 -30.66
C ILE A 577 -16.11 12.12 -31.95
N GLU A 578 -15.60 12.69 -33.03
CA GLU A 578 -16.34 12.85 -34.28
C GLU A 578 -16.27 11.62 -35.19
N VAL A 579 -15.26 10.77 -35.02
CA VAL A 579 -15.11 9.58 -35.81
C VAL A 579 -16.24 8.60 -35.51
N ASN A 580 -16.76 7.92 -36.48
CA ASN A 580 -17.74 6.89 -36.31
C ASN A 580 -17.04 5.57 -35.93
N GLY A 581 -17.20 5.14 -34.68
CA GLY A 581 -16.55 3.96 -34.11
C GLY A 581 -15.53 4.28 -33.03
N PRO A 582 -14.73 3.28 -32.59
CA PRO A 582 -13.79 3.45 -31.50
C PRO A 582 -12.62 4.38 -31.87
N ALA A 583 -12.24 5.25 -30.96
CA ALA A 583 -11.06 6.11 -31.09
C ALA A 583 -10.13 5.93 -29.89
N PHE A 584 -8.82 6.01 -30.12
CA PHE A 584 -7.80 5.89 -29.10
C PHE A 584 -6.87 7.12 -29.07
N LEU A 585 -6.78 7.75 -27.90
CA LEU A 585 -5.88 8.87 -27.66
C LEU A 585 -4.85 8.51 -26.59
N HIS A 586 -3.60 8.41 -26.99
CA HIS A 586 -2.46 8.19 -26.11
C HIS A 586 -1.88 9.54 -25.67
N VAL A 587 -2.15 9.98 -24.45
CA VAL A 587 -1.69 11.26 -23.93
C VAL A 587 -0.54 11.08 -22.97
N PHE A 588 0.61 11.68 -23.32
CA PHE A 588 1.78 11.70 -22.45
C PHE A 588 1.53 12.58 -21.23
N ALA A 589 1.63 12.01 -20.03
CA ALA A 589 1.19 12.67 -18.81
C ALA A 589 2.22 12.51 -17.67
N PRO A 590 3.30 13.33 -17.63
CA PRO A 590 4.35 13.22 -16.62
C PRO A 590 3.85 13.16 -15.19
N CYS A 591 4.41 12.21 -14.43
CA CYS A 591 4.15 12.03 -13.01
C CYS A 591 5.36 12.49 -12.18
N PRO A 592 5.36 13.68 -11.56
CA PRO A 592 6.52 14.21 -10.83
C PRO A 592 7.00 13.27 -9.72
N ARG A 593 6.07 12.68 -8.98
CA ARG A 593 6.41 11.71 -7.93
C ARG A 593 7.01 10.44 -8.51
N GLY A 594 6.39 9.91 -9.58
CA GLY A 594 6.81 8.73 -10.29
C GLY A 594 8.18 8.82 -10.88
N TRP A 595 8.42 9.90 -11.50
CA TRP A 595 9.64 10.15 -12.24
C TRP A 595 10.73 10.80 -11.39
N ARG A 596 10.40 11.18 -10.14
CA ARG A 596 11.30 11.91 -9.23
C ARG A 596 11.82 13.19 -9.90
N SER A 597 10.90 13.93 -10.54
CA SER A 597 11.16 15.19 -11.22
C SER A 597 10.54 16.36 -10.44
N ASP A 598 11.00 17.56 -10.74
CA ASP A 598 10.45 18.78 -10.18
C ASP A 598 8.97 18.93 -10.61
N PRO A 599 8.02 19.09 -9.68
CA PRO A 599 6.61 19.32 -9.99
C PRO A 599 6.34 20.51 -10.92
N ALA A 600 7.13 21.59 -10.82
CA ALA A 600 7.00 22.76 -11.66
C ALA A 600 7.37 22.49 -13.13
N LYS A 601 8.14 21.44 -13.41
CA LYS A 601 8.64 21.11 -14.75
C LYS A 601 7.83 20.05 -15.50
N SER A 602 6.69 19.60 -14.98
CA SER A 602 5.91 18.52 -15.62
C SER A 602 5.47 18.83 -17.05
N ILE A 603 5.03 20.05 -17.31
CA ILE A 603 4.62 20.48 -18.65
C ILE A 603 5.83 20.62 -19.56
N GLU A 604 6.94 21.15 -19.05
CA GLU A 604 8.21 21.24 -19.78
C GLU A 604 8.76 19.85 -20.15
N LEU A 605 8.67 18.87 -19.25
CA LEU A 605 9.03 17.48 -19.54
C LEU A 605 8.21 16.90 -20.69
N SER A 606 6.93 17.26 -20.78
CA SER A 606 6.09 16.80 -21.90
C SER A 606 6.47 17.45 -23.23
N ARG A 607 7.06 18.65 -23.23
CA ARG A 607 7.69 19.28 -24.38
C ARG A 607 8.96 18.56 -24.79
N LEU A 608 9.88 18.33 -23.84
CA LEU A 608 11.15 17.64 -24.09
C LEU A 608 10.94 16.23 -24.67
N ALA A 609 9.92 15.49 -24.21
CA ALA A 609 9.60 14.19 -24.76
C ALA A 609 9.30 14.23 -26.26
N VAL A 610 8.64 15.28 -26.73
CA VAL A 610 8.35 15.50 -28.16
C VAL A 610 9.61 15.95 -28.92
N GLU A 611 10.36 16.91 -28.38
CA GLU A 611 11.55 17.48 -29.02
C GLU A 611 12.71 16.47 -29.12
N THR A 612 12.77 15.47 -28.26
CA THR A 612 13.73 14.35 -28.31
C THR A 612 13.23 13.18 -29.16
N CYS A 613 12.01 13.24 -29.68
CA CYS A 613 11.33 12.15 -30.39
C CYS A 613 11.15 10.86 -29.58
N ILE A 614 11.27 10.91 -28.23
CA ILE A 614 10.89 9.79 -27.35
C ILE A 614 9.37 9.57 -27.42
N PHE A 615 8.61 10.67 -27.53
CA PHE A 615 7.16 10.66 -27.66
C PHE A 615 6.72 11.61 -28.79
N PRO A 616 6.90 11.23 -30.07
CA PRO A 616 6.49 12.04 -31.19
C PRO A 616 4.97 12.13 -31.29
N LEU A 617 4.48 13.30 -31.79
CA LEU A 617 3.07 13.56 -31.99
C LEU A 617 2.66 13.19 -33.41
N TRP A 618 1.70 12.31 -33.53
CA TRP A 618 1.15 11.83 -34.79
C TRP A 618 -0.31 11.41 -34.61
N GLU A 619 -1.01 11.24 -35.73
CA GLU A 619 -2.33 10.64 -35.79
C GLU A 619 -2.39 9.62 -36.92
N ALA A 620 -3.23 8.63 -36.80
CA ALA A 620 -3.58 7.70 -37.86
C ALA A 620 -5.10 7.69 -38.02
N VAL A 621 -5.53 7.89 -39.26
CA VAL A 621 -6.95 7.89 -39.70
C VAL A 621 -7.12 6.72 -40.66
N ASN A 622 -7.92 5.72 -40.28
CA ASN A 622 -8.10 4.48 -41.05
C ASN A 622 -6.76 3.84 -41.50
N GLY A 623 -5.78 3.84 -40.62
CA GLY A 623 -4.45 3.26 -40.87
C GLY A 623 -3.43 4.22 -41.54
N ASP A 624 -3.83 5.35 -42.04
CA ASP A 624 -2.92 6.34 -42.68
C ASP A 624 -2.29 7.25 -41.60
N TYR A 625 -0.96 7.12 -41.44
CA TYR A 625 -0.19 7.89 -40.48
C TYR A 625 0.16 9.30 -40.95
N GLN A 626 0.01 10.30 -40.09
CA GLN A 626 0.40 11.67 -40.33
C GLN A 626 1.08 12.29 -39.11
N LEU A 627 2.20 13.01 -39.31
CA LEU A 627 2.83 13.76 -38.22
C LEU A 627 2.01 15.02 -37.90
N SER A 628 1.81 15.24 -36.58
CA SER A 628 1.28 16.53 -36.12
C SER A 628 2.31 17.66 -36.29
N ALA A 629 1.84 18.88 -36.35
CA ALA A 629 2.68 20.06 -36.60
C ALA A 629 3.95 20.12 -35.72
N PRO A 630 3.93 19.89 -34.39
CA PRO A 630 5.15 19.93 -33.59
C PRO A 630 6.22 18.91 -34.01
N SER A 631 5.84 17.67 -34.31
CA SER A 631 6.76 16.65 -34.79
C SER A 631 7.16 16.80 -36.25
N LYS A 632 6.26 17.36 -37.08
CA LYS A 632 6.55 17.68 -38.49
C LYS A 632 7.66 18.73 -38.61
N VAL A 633 7.70 19.74 -37.71
CA VAL A 633 8.80 20.71 -37.64
C VAL A 633 10.15 20.07 -37.43
N ILE A 634 10.21 19.01 -36.58
CA ILE A 634 11.45 18.24 -36.30
C ILE A 634 11.84 17.39 -37.52
N ALA A 635 10.86 16.81 -38.22
CA ALA A 635 11.12 16.01 -39.42
C ALA A 635 11.70 16.87 -40.56
N LEU A 636 11.15 18.10 -40.74
CA LEU A 636 11.61 19.05 -41.78
C LEU A 636 12.92 19.76 -41.41
N ALA A 637 13.27 19.81 -40.13
CA ALA A 637 14.48 20.47 -39.63
C ALA A 637 15.17 19.58 -38.58
N PRO A 638 15.88 18.49 -38.99
CA PRO A 638 16.46 17.50 -38.09
C PRO A 638 17.40 18.08 -37.02
N GLN A 639 18.02 19.21 -37.29
CA GLN A 639 18.88 19.95 -36.33
C GLN A 639 18.11 20.48 -35.10
N LYS A 640 16.77 20.52 -35.13
CA LYS A 640 15.93 20.87 -33.99
C LYS A 640 15.65 19.71 -33.06
N LYS A 641 15.99 18.48 -33.50
CA LYS A 641 15.85 17.30 -32.63
C LYS A 641 16.87 17.38 -31.51
N LYS A 642 16.38 17.28 -30.26
CA LYS A 642 17.23 17.28 -29.08
C LYS A 642 17.75 15.87 -28.77
N PRO A 643 18.93 15.75 -28.19
CA PRO A 643 19.41 14.45 -27.72
C PRO A 643 18.56 13.93 -26.54
N VAL A 644 18.34 12.62 -26.50
CA VAL A 644 17.51 11.95 -25.45
C VAL A 644 18.03 12.25 -24.06
N LYS A 645 19.33 12.47 -23.91
CA LYS A 645 19.99 12.81 -22.64
C LYS A 645 19.33 14.01 -21.95
N GLU A 646 18.90 15.03 -22.67
CA GLU A 646 18.23 16.21 -22.11
C GLU A 646 16.89 15.87 -21.42
N TYR A 647 16.14 14.92 -21.97
CA TYR A 647 14.90 14.45 -21.37
C TYR A 647 15.13 13.53 -20.17
N LEU A 648 16.15 12.67 -20.21
CA LEU A 648 16.38 11.68 -19.14
C LEU A 648 17.01 12.30 -17.88
N GLN A 649 17.93 13.27 -18.05
CA GLN A 649 18.69 13.84 -16.93
C GLN A 649 17.85 14.61 -15.89
N VAL A 650 16.69 15.13 -16.30
CA VAL A 650 15.77 15.89 -15.43
C VAL A 650 14.85 14.97 -14.60
N GLN A 651 15.02 13.66 -14.73
CA GLN A 651 14.21 12.64 -14.07
C GLN A 651 15.05 11.76 -13.16
N GLY A 652 14.77 11.78 -11.86
CA GLY A 652 15.53 10.99 -10.89
C GLY A 652 15.45 9.47 -11.09
N ARG A 653 14.44 8.96 -11.84
CA ARG A 653 14.32 7.54 -12.19
C ARG A 653 15.38 7.04 -13.17
N PHE A 654 16.12 7.96 -13.83
CA PHE A 654 17.22 7.66 -14.75
C PHE A 654 18.60 8.09 -14.22
N ARG A 655 18.69 8.65 -13.00
CA ARG A 655 19.93 9.19 -12.44
C ARG A 655 21.12 8.23 -12.49
N HIS A 656 20.88 6.94 -12.31
CA HIS A 656 21.91 5.89 -12.35
C HIS A 656 22.50 5.70 -13.75
N LEU A 657 21.80 6.04 -14.83
CA LEU A 657 22.32 5.94 -16.20
C LEU A 657 23.42 6.95 -16.49
N PHE A 658 23.53 8.03 -15.71
CA PHE A 658 24.54 9.06 -15.83
C PHE A 658 25.82 8.74 -15.03
N THR A 659 26.10 7.45 -14.83
CA THR A 659 27.33 6.96 -14.22
C THR A 659 28.13 6.18 -15.27
N PRO A 660 29.48 6.15 -15.21
CA PRO A 660 30.31 5.46 -16.20
C PRO A 660 29.89 4.02 -16.44
N LYS A 661 29.33 3.37 -15.44
CA LYS A 661 28.89 1.98 -15.49
C LYS A 661 27.75 1.70 -16.46
N PHE A 662 26.83 2.66 -16.61
CA PHE A 662 25.60 2.50 -17.40
C PHE A 662 25.52 3.46 -18.60
N GLU A 663 26.59 4.13 -18.95
CA GLU A 663 26.64 5.09 -20.07
C GLU A 663 26.20 4.46 -21.40
N LYS A 664 26.62 3.22 -21.65
CA LYS A 664 26.20 2.46 -22.86
C LYS A 664 24.67 2.29 -22.97
N MET A 665 23.95 2.35 -21.84
CA MET A 665 22.48 2.30 -21.86
C MET A 665 21.87 3.59 -22.36
N LEU A 666 22.52 4.74 -22.11
CA LEU A 666 22.08 6.04 -22.67
C LEU A 666 22.19 6.01 -24.21
N ASP A 667 23.32 5.51 -24.73
CA ASP A 667 23.53 5.38 -26.17
C ASP A 667 22.52 4.42 -26.79
N GLU A 668 22.22 3.31 -26.11
CA GLU A 668 21.21 2.35 -26.55
C GLU A 668 19.81 2.96 -26.57
N ILE A 669 19.43 3.76 -25.57
CA ILE A 669 18.13 4.46 -25.57
C ILE A 669 18.07 5.48 -26.68
N GLN A 670 19.17 6.21 -26.96
CA GLN A 670 19.27 7.14 -28.08
C GLN A 670 19.07 6.40 -29.40
N ARG A 671 19.82 5.32 -29.64
CA ARG A 671 19.73 4.49 -30.85
C ARG A 671 18.33 3.94 -31.10
N ILE A 672 17.71 3.36 -30.07
CA ILE A 672 16.33 2.85 -30.15
C ILE A 672 15.34 3.98 -30.47
N THR A 673 15.52 5.16 -29.88
CA THR A 673 14.66 6.31 -30.12
C THR A 673 14.79 6.78 -31.59
N ASP A 674 16.00 6.82 -32.10
CA ASP A 674 16.27 7.22 -33.49
C ASP A 674 15.69 6.23 -34.49
N GLU A 675 15.83 4.92 -34.22
CA GLU A 675 15.21 3.88 -35.07
C GLU A 675 13.69 3.96 -35.08
N LYS A 676 13.06 4.16 -33.90
CA LYS A 676 11.60 4.34 -33.81
C LYS A 676 11.13 5.57 -34.54
N TRP A 677 11.89 6.67 -34.43
CA TRP A 677 11.61 7.89 -35.18
C TRP A 677 11.69 7.68 -36.69
N GLN A 678 12.74 7.04 -37.19
CA GLN A 678 12.88 6.72 -38.61
C GLN A 678 11.75 5.82 -39.13
N ARG A 679 11.34 4.81 -38.34
CA ARG A 679 10.18 3.94 -38.67
C ARG A 679 8.89 4.76 -38.77
N LEU A 680 8.67 5.72 -37.87
CA LEU A 680 7.50 6.59 -37.92
C LEU A 680 7.52 7.51 -39.18
N LEU A 681 8.68 8.06 -39.50
CA LEU A 681 8.82 8.89 -40.73
C LEU A 681 8.46 8.09 -41.97
N LYS A 682 8.91 6.82 -42.06
CA LYS A 682 8.52 5.91 -43.18
C LYS A 682 7.03 5.68 -43.22
N LYS A 683 6.38 5.40 -42.06
CA LYS A 683 4.91 5.27 -42.00
C LYS A 683 4.18 6.53 -42.44
N CYS A 684 4.72 7.69 -42.15
CA CYS A 684 4.17 9.00 -42.54
C CYS A 684 4.59 9.44 -43.97
N ARG A 685 5.29 8.61 -44.74
CA ARG A 685 5.82 8.92 -46.08
C ARG A 685 6.71 10.18 -46.11
N MET A 686 7.50 10.38 -45.07
CA MET A 686 8.39 11.52 -44.86
C MET A 686 9.89 11.13 -44.75
N ALA A 687 10.24 9.86 -44.96
CA ALA A 687 11.61 9.36 -44.96
C ALA A 687 12.10 9.14 -46.39
#